data_519d5c685f41f7e1d913e07bef69ae79
#
_entry.id   519d5c685f41f7e1d913e07bef69ae79
#
_cell.length_a   1.000
_cell.length_b   1.000
_cell.length_c   1.000
_cell.angle_alpha   90.00
_cell.angle_beta   90.00
_cell.angle_gamma   90.00
#
_symmetry.space_group_name_H-M   'P 1'
#
loop_
_entity.id
_entity.type
_entity.pdbx_description
1 polymer ?
#
loop_
_entity_poly.entity_id
_entity_poly.type
_entity_poly.pdbx_seq_one_letter_code
_entity_poly.pdbx_strand_id
1 'polypeptide(L)'
;MKLDRRKFIKLSATATALTAFTGLGFNLKPTQARAQLLKTYWAKETTSICCYCSVGCGLLVHTAKDGSGRAINVEGDPDHPINEGSLCAKGASLYQLAENENRVTQVMYRAPFSDKWETRSWDWALDRIAHRVKKTRDATFKKKNDNGQEVNRTEKIAHVGSAALDNEECWYLQALMRSLGLIYIEHQARIXHSATVAALAESFGRGAMTNHWIDIKNSDCVLMMGSNPAENHPVAFKWVMKAKEELGAKLIHVDPRYTRTSARADIYASLRSGSDIAFLGGMLKYILDNNHHFEEYVKNYTNASFIVNKEYGFEDGLFAGYDPKKGSYDQSKWQFELDSDGVPKQDPELKHERSVFQLLKEHFARYDLETVSKATGTPVEDLKKIYKTYAATGKKNKAGTIMYAMGWTQHTVGVQNIRTMAMIQLLLGNIGVAGGGVNALRGESNVQGSTDNCLLFHILPGYNPTPRASLPSLQEYDEANTPQSDDPKSANWWQNRPKYIASFLKAMYPEQDPKTSYKWLPKLDDDQNASWLVMFDKMYNGDFKGFFAWGQNPAGSGANANKTREALSNLDWMVVANIFDNETASFWKGPHMDPDQVKTEVFFLPAGVSYEKEGSITNSGRWMQWRYAGPKPLGECRPDGDMIYDLLTRIQKLYREEGGEFAEPILNLNTDISTNHEFDPHKVAKLVNGYFMKDKTIDDKTYKKGELVPSFALLQDDGSTCSGNWLYCGSYTEEGNMAARRDNSQSDMQAKIGLYPNWSWCWPVNRRILYNRASVDQEGKPYASKKAVIEWNGDSWKGDVPDGGWEPNEKHPFIMRPHGFGQIFGPGLKDGPFPEYYEALECPFEEHPFSSQLHSPVALQFEGKTEERAVCDPRYPFVGTTYRVTEHWQTGVMTRWTPWLLETEPQMFAEIDPELAKLRDIDNGEMVVVETIRGQVEAVAMVTPRLQPYTVMGQTLHMVGLPWHYGWVHPEDGGDSANLLTPSVGDGNTGIPETKSFMVNIKKL
;
A
#
# COMPACT_ATOMS: atom_id res chain seq x y z
N MET A 1 29.89 25.14 -10.32
CA MET A 1 28.80 24.65 -11.20
C MET A 1 28.99 23.15 -11.38
N LYS A 2 28.15 22.35 -10.71
CA LYS A 2 28.21 20.90 -10.92
C LYS A 2 27.47 20.59 -12.20
N LEU A 3 28.19 20.08 -13.18
CA LEU A 3 27.59 19.63 -14.43
C LEU A 3 27.05 18.21 -14.19
N ASP A 4 25.77 18.05 -14.34
CA ASP A 4 25.21 16.72 -14.34
C ASP A 4 25.59 15.98 -15.64
N ARG A 5 25.48 14.67 -15.61
CA ARG A 5 25.87 13.80 -16.73
C ARG A 5 25.16 14.20 -18.04
N ARG A 6 23.91 14.62 -17.95
CA ARG A 6 23.10 14.98 -19.12
C ARG A 6 23.59 16.31 -19.73
N LYS A 7 23.87 17.30 -18.87
CA LYS A 7 24.43 18.58 -19.32
C LYS A 7 25.83 18.39 -19.87
N PHE A 8 26.61 17.48 -19.27
CA PHE A 8 27.96 17.15 -19.79
C PHE A 8 27.86 16.53 -21.19
N ILE A 9 26.95 15.59 -21.39
CA ILE A 9 26.73 14.94 -22.69
C ILE A 9 26.22 15.97 -23.70
N LYS A 10 25.31 16.85 -23.33
CA LYS A 10 24.82 17.91 -24.20
C LYS A 10 25.93 18.92 -24.54
N LEU A 11 26.75 19.29 -23.60
CA LEU A 11 27.87 20.18 -23.79
C LEU A 11 28.96 19.53 -24.64
N SER A 12 29.18 18.22 -24.47
CA SER A 12 30.17 17.49 -25.26
C SER A 12 29.70 17.29 -26.72
N ALA A 13 28.43 17.51 -27.00
CA ALA A 13 27.89 17.49 -28.36
C ALA A 13 27.96 18.87 -29.05
N THR A 14 28.38 19.90 -28.33
CA THR A 14 28.48 21.25 -28.88
C THR A 14 29.91 21.53 -29.43
N ALA A 15 30.00 22.40 -30.41
CA ALA A 15 31.27 22.74 -31.07
C ALA A 15 32.30 23.31 -30.06
N THR A 16 31.83 23.93 -28.97
CA THR A 16 32.68 24.56 -27.98
C THR A 16 33.47 23.54 -27.13
N ALA A 17 32.75 22.45 -26.74
CA ALA A 17 33.40 21.35 -26.02
C ALA A 17 34.42 20.62 -26.93
N LEU A 18 34.10 20.50 -28.21
CA LEU A 18 34.98 19.86 -29.20
C LEU A 18 36.33 20.61 -29.30
N THR A 19 36.26 21.95 -29.33
CA THR A 19 37.45 22.81 -29.47
C THR A 19 38.35 22.76 -28.22
N ALA A 20 37.73 22.69 -27.04
CA ALA A 20 38.50 22.62 -25.79
C ALA A 20 39.23 21.28 -25.65
N PHE A 21 38.57 20.16 -26.03
CA PHE A 21 39.19 18.84 -25.92
C PHE A 21 40.21 18.54 -27.03
N THR A 22 40.01 19.10 -28.22
CA THR A 22 41.04 18.96 -29.30
C THR A 22 42.29 19.72 -28.92
N GLY A 23 42.16 20.84 -28.19
CA GLY A 23 43.31 21.58 -27.65
C GLY A 23 44.12 20.78 -26.62
N LEU A 24 43.52 19.70 -26.06
CA LEU A 24 44.18 18.76 -25.12
C LEU A 24 44.65 17.48 -25.84
N GLY A 25 44.58 17.44 -27.14
CA GLY A 25 45.08 16.30 -27.93
C GLY A 25 44.07 15.16 -28.11
N PHE A 26 42.81 15.36 -27.74
CA PHE A 26 41.79 14.33 -27.95
C PHE A 26 41.00 14.57 -29.22
N ASN A 27 40.89 13.54 -30.05
CA ASN A 27 40.09 13.59 -31.28
C ASN A 27 38.65 13.14 -30.98
N LEU A 28 37.72 14.09 -30.84
CA LEU A 28 36.34 13.82 -30.53
C LEU A 28 35.47 13.52 -31.75
N LYS A 29 35.99 13.65 -32.95
CA LYS A 29 35.21 13.37 -34.17
C LYS A 29 34.61 11.95 -34.20
N PRO A 30 35.38 10.89 -33.89
CA PRO A 30 34.78 9.56 -33.83
C PRO A 30 33.70 9.43 -32.73
N THR A 31 33.93 10.09 -31.60
CA THR A 31 32.98 10.04 -30.50
C THR A 31 31.67 10.74 -30.87
N GLN A 32 31.77 11.91 -31.51
CA GLN A 32 30.60 12.64 -31.99
C GLN A 32 29.84 11.84 -33.05
N ALA A 33 30.56 11.25 -33.99
CA ALA A 33 29.96 10.41 -35.03
C ALA A 33 29.22 9.19 -34.40
N ARG A 34 29.84 8.57 -33.40
CA ARG A 34 29.21 7.45 -32.67
C ARG A 34 27.95 7.89 -31.87
N ALA A 35 28.00 9.07 -31.26
CA ALA A 35 26.86 9.60 -30.55
C ALA A 35 25.69 9.83 -31.51
N GLN A 36 25.96 10.30 -32.71
CA GLN A 36 24.91 10.51 -33.73
C GLN A 36 24.32 9.18 -34.23
N LEU A 37 25.03 8.06 -34.05
CA LEU A 37 24.51 6.74 -34.40
C LEU A 37 23.64 6.12 -33.34
N LEU A 38 23.62 6.68 -32.14
CA LEU A 38 22.76 6.16 -31.07
C LEU A 38 21.29 6.43 -31.41
N LYS A 39 20.46 5.42 -31.32
CA LYS A 39 19.04 5.55 -31.64
C LYS A 39 18.35 6.64 -30.80
N THR A 40 18.78 6.85 -29.56
CA THR A 40 18.20 7.86 -28.66
C THR A 40 18.52 9.30 -29.12
N TYR A 41 19.54 9.53 -29.90
CA TYR A 41 19.89 10.86 -30.40
C TYR A 41 18.77 11.43 -31.30
N TRP A 42 18.08 10.56 -32.02
CA TRP A 42 17.06 10.95 -32.99
C TRP A 42 15.64 10.80 -32.41
N ALA A 43 15.51 10.56 -31.13
CA ALA A 43 14.25 10.28 -30.48
C ALA A 43 13.70 11.53 -29.78
N LYS A 44 12.38 11.53 -29.61
CA LYS A 44 11.69 12.43 -28.67
C LYS A 44 11.86 11.84 -27.27
N GLU A 45 12.31 12.64 -26.33
CA GLU A 45 12.50 12.22 -24.94
C GLU A 45 11.38 12.77 -24.07
N THR A 46 10.76 11.92 -23.26
CA THR A 46 9.77 12.35 -22.25
C THR A 46 10.13 11.73 -20.91
N THR A 47 9.75 12.40 -19.83
CA THR A 47 9.94 11.87 -18.48
C THR A 47 8.70 11.09 -18.06
N SER A 48 8.93 10.02 -17.29
CA SER A 48 7.84 9.20 -16.73
C SER A 48 8.34 8.58 -15.43
N ILE A 49 7.50 7.72 -14.84
CA ILE A 49 7.81 7.05 -13.56
C ILE A 49 7.57 5.55 -13.75
N CYS A 50 8.49 4.74 -13.26
CA CYS A 50 8.43 3.28 -13.34
C CYS A 50 7.11 2.76 -12.76
N CYS A 51 6.52 1.79 -13.44
CA CYS A 51 5.21 1.24 -13.04
C CYS A 51 5.30 0.09 -12.03
N TYR A 52 6.49 -0.40 -11.72
CA TYR A 52 6.62 -1.59 -10.89
C TYR A 52 6.47 -1.26 -9.39
N CYS A 53 7.54 -1.23 -8.64
CA CYS A 53 7.41 -1.07 -7.19
C CYS A 53 7.27 0.41 -6.79
N SER A 54 6.98 0.62 -5.52
CA SER A 54 6.64 1.93 -4.97
C SER A 54 7.85 2.84 -4.67
N VAL A 55 9.02 2.50 -5.17
CA VAL A 55 10.16 3.43 -5.12
C VAL A 55 9.88 4.66 -5.98
N GLY A 56 9.20 4.45 -7.11
CA GLY A 56 8.84 5.56 -7.99
C GLY A 56 10.03 6.13 -8.73
N CYS A 57 10.86 5.24 -9.31
CA CYS A 57 12.05 5.66 -10.06
C CYS A 57 11.67 6.49 -11.28
N GLY A 58 12.38 7.59 -11.49
CA GLY A 58 12.20 8.43 -12.67
C GLY A 58 12.77 7.76 -13.92
N LEU A 59 12.09 7.94 -15.04
CA LEU A 59 12.42 7.35 -16.32
C LEU A 59 12.59 8.42 -17.39
N LEU A 60 13.46 8.16 -18.35
CA LEU A 60 13.51 8.82 -19.65
C LEU A 60 12.99 7.84 -20.67
N VAL A 61 11.92 8.20 -21.37
CA VAL A 61 11.30 7.37 -22.40
C VAL A 61 11.59 8.00 -23.75
N HIS A 62 12.15 7.21 -24.67
CA HIS A 62 12.52 7.66 -26.01
C HIS A 62 11.57 7.10 -27.04
N THR A 63 10.93 8.00 -27.79
CA THR A 63 9.95 7.67 -28.82
C THR A 63 10.48 8.06 -30.19
N ALA A 64 10.27 7.23 -31.19
CA ALA A 64 10.69 7.47 -32.55
C ALA A 64 10.07 8.78 -33.12
N LYS A 65 10.85 9.54 -33.89
CA LYS A 65 10.41 10.77 -34.56
C LYS A 65 9.96 10.53 -36.01
N ASP A 66 9.79 9.28 -36.38
CA ASP A 66 9.46 8.89 -37.79
C ASP A 66 7.93 8.83 -38.01
N GLY A 67 7.16 9.26 -37.04
CA GLY A 67 5.69 9.23 -37.10
C GLY A 67 5.06 7.93 -36.64
N SER A 68 5.87 6.89 -36.35
CA SER A 68 5.34 5.60 -35.90
C SER A 68 4.78 5.63 -34.49
N GLY A 69 5.26 6.54 -33.63
CA GLY A 69 4.88 6.62 -32.24
C GLY A 69 5.44 5.47 -31.40
N ARG A 70 6.41 4.74 -31.92
CA ARG A 70 6.97 3.56 -31.25
C ARG A 70 7.98 3.94 -30.16
N ALA A 71 7.98 3.20 -29.07
CA ALA A 71 9.03 3.31 -28.06
C ALA A 71 10.31 2.68 -28.61
N ILE A 72 11.44 3.35 -28.39
CA ILE A 72 12.73 2.82 -28.84
C ILE A 72 13.72 2.62 -27.71
N ASN A 73 13.47 3.20 -26.54
CA ASN A 73 14.34 3.02 -25.39
C ASN A 73 13.66 3.53 -24.13
N VAL A 74 13.97 2.91 -22.98
CA VAL A 74 13.61 3.42 -21.66
C VAL A 74 14.85 3.31 -20.78
N GLU A 75 15.19 4.39 -20.06
CA GLU A 75 16.32 4.38 -19.14
C GLU A 75 16.01 5.21 -17.90
N GLY A 76 16.83 5.08 -16.88
CA GLY A 76 16.66 5.84 -15.63
C GLY A 76 17.01 7.31 -15.83
N ASP A 77 16.22 8.16 -15.16
CA ASP A 77 16.41 9.62 -15.25
C ASP A 77 17.50 10.07 -14.27
N PRO A 78 18.64 10.56 -14.77
CA PRO A 78 19.73 10.96 -13.87
C PRO A 78 19.44 12.22 -13.04
N ASP A 79 18.45 13.00 -13.44
CA ASP A 79 18.05 14.21 -12.69
C ASP A 79 17.02 13.93 -11.60
N HIS A 80 16.55 12.69 -11.50
CA HIS A 80 15.54 12.31 -10.51
C HIS A 80 16.21 12.00 -9.17
N PRO A 81 15.80 12.67 -8.06
CA PRO A 81 16.52 12.54 -6.79
C PRO A 81 16.52 11.15 -6.18
N ILE A 82 15.47 10.35 -6.40
CA ILE A 82 15.37 9.03 -5.77
C ILE A 82 16.32 8.02 -6.42
N ASN A 83 16.28 7.91 -7.74
CA ASN A 83 17.07 6.87 -8.42
C ASN A 83 18.36 7.36 -9.08
N GLU A 84 18.50 8.67 -9.32
CA GLU A 84 19.75 9.24 -9.87
C GLU A 84 20.24 8.46 -11.09
N GLY A 85 19.31 8.08 -11.98
CA GLY A 85 19.63 7.35 -13.21
C GLY A 85 19.69 5.83 -13.07
N SER A 86 19.66 5.29 -11.85
CA SER A 86 19.74 3.84 -11.67
C SER A 86 18.37 3.19 -11.81
N LEU A 87 18.37 1.96 -12.35
CA LEU A 87 17.17 1.12 -12.46
C LEU A 87 17.54 -0.31 -12.06
N CYS A 88 16.56 -1.03 -11.52
CA CYS A 88 16.71 -2.48 -11.30
C CYS A 88 16.39 -3.23 -12.60
N ALA A 89 16.56 -4.55 -12.61
CA ALA A 89 16.29 -5.38 -13.78
C ALA A 89 14.91 -5.13 -14.38
N LYS A 90 13.88 -5.01 -13.54
CA LYS A 90 12.50 -4.75 -14.00
C LYS A 90 12.40 -3.39 -14.70
N GLY A 91 12.94 -2.34 -14.06
CA GLY A 91 12.90 -0.99 -14.63
C GLY A 91 13.68 -0.90 -15.93
N ALA A 92 14.84 -1.59 -16.00
CA ALA A 92 15.67 -1.60 -17.20
C ALA A 92 15.02 -2.32 -18.39
N SER A 93 14.06 -3.22 -18.12
CA SER A 93 13.36 -3.99 -19.15
C SER A 93 12.04 -3.35 -19.60
N LEU A 94 11.69 -2.18 -19.08
CA LEU A 94 10.38 -1.55 -19.36
C LEU A 94 10.11 -1.35 -20.85
N TYR A 95 11.14 -1.11 -21.67
CA TYR A 95 10.97 -1.02 -23.10
C TYR A 95 10.16 -2.20 -23.67
N GLN A 96 10.38 -3.40 -23.10
CA GLN A 96 9.73 -4.63 -23.59
C GLN A 96 8.22 -4.70 -23.23
N LEU A 97 7.70 -3.76 -22.48
CA LEU A 97 6.24 -3.69 -22.25
C LEU A 97 5.55 -3.04 -23.45
N ALA A 98 6.03 -1.87 -23.89
CA ALA A 98 5.39 -1.16 -24.99
C ALA A 98 5.51 -1.93 -26.31
N GLU A 99 6.71 -2.43 -26.59
CA GLU A 99 7.03 -3.09 -27.86
C GLU A 99 7.01 -4.60 -27.69
N ASN A 100 5.85 -5.14 -27.27
CA ASN A 100 5.68 -6.56 -26.98
C ASN A 100 4.60 -7.15 -27.87
N GLU A 101 4.96 -8.15 -28.65
CA GLU A 101 4.04 -8.81 -29.60
C GLU A 101 2.93 -9.59 -28.90
N ASN A 102 3.07 -9.86 -27.61
CA ASN A 102 2.08 -10.61 -26.85
C ASN A 102 1.04 -9.72 -26.17
N ARG A 103 1.14 -8.41 -26.33
CA ARG A 103 0.12 -7.50 -25.80
C ARG A 103 -1.23 -7.79 -26.43
N VAL A 104 -2.29 -7.72 -25.63
CA VAL A 104 -3.63 -7.71 -26.17
C VAL A 104 -3.87 -6.33 -26.77
N THR A 105 -4.07 -6.27 -28.08
CA THR A 105 -4.15 -4.99 -28.83
C THR A 105 -5.54 -4.70 -29.39
N GLN A 106 -6.49 -5.64 -29.23
CA GLN A 106 -7.88 -5.46 -29.65
C GLN A 106 -8.78 -5.96 -28.53
N VAL A 107 -10.00 -5.44 -28.47
CA VAL A 107 -10.99 -5.92 -27.51
C VAL A 107 -11.26 -7.42 -27.79
N MET A 108 -11.17 -8.22 -26.73
CA MET A 108 -11.44 -9.66 -26.82
C MET A 108 -12.71 -9.95 -26.03
N TYR A 109 -13.49 -10.88 -26.55
CA TYR A 109 -14.77 -11.27 -25.96
C TYR A 109 -14.87 -12.79 -25.89
N ARG A 110 -15.31 -13.30 -24.73
CA ARG A 110 -15.59 -14.71 -24.56
C ARG A 110 -17.07 -14.86 -24.22
N ALA A 111 -17.82 -15.49 -25.12
CA ALA A 111 -19.26 -15.72 -24.95
C ALA A 111 -19.52 -16.79 -23.89
N PRO A 112 -20.69 -16.79 -23.24
CA PRO A 112 -21.04 -17.87 -22.30
C PRO A 112 -20.86 -19.23 -22.95
N PHE A 113 -20.23 -20.15 -22.23
CA PHE A 113 -20.02 -21.55 -22.65
C PHE A 113 -19.07 -21.68 -23.86
N SER A 114 -18.40 -20.64 -24.28
CA SER A 114 -17.46 -20.69 -25.42
C SER A 114 -16.07 -21.14 -24.96
N ASP A 115 -15.35 -21.82 -25.85
CA ASP A 115 -13.98 -22.29 -25.61
C ASP A 115 -12.93 -21.36 -26.24
N LYS A 116 -13.35 -20.18 -26.71
CA LYS A 116 -12.43 -19.30 -27.45
C LYS A 116 -12.70 -17.81 -27.21
N TRP A 117 -11.67 -17.02 -27.44
CA TRP A 117 -11.77 -15.59 -27.56
C TRP A 117 -12.22 -15.19 -28.95
N GLU A 118 -13.02 -14.10 -29.05
CA GLU A 118 -13.43 -13.48 -30.31
C GLU A 118 -13.08 -11.98 -30.25
N THR A 119 -12.58 -11.46 -31.35
CA THR A 119 -12.28 -10.03 -31.46
C THR A 119 -13.58 -9.23 -31.61
N ARG A 120 -13.69 -8.08 -30.94
CA ARG A 120 -14.85 -7.18 -31.05
C ARG A 120 -14.35 -5.72 -31.12
N SER A 121 -15.22 -4.83 -31.60
CA SER A 121 -14.91 -3.42 -31.61
C SER A 121 -15.13 -2.80 -30.21
N TRP A 122 -14.50 -1.68 -29.95
CA TRP A 122 -14.71 -0.92 -28.71
C TRP A 122 -16.18 -0.53 -28.52
N ASP A 123 -16.83 -0.04 -29.58
CA ASP A 123 -18.25 0.34 -29.50
C ASP A 123 -19.14 -0.82 -29.09
N TRP A 124 -18.95 -1.97 -29.73
CA TRP A 124 -19.73 -3.15 -29.41
C TRP A 124 -19.55 -3.54 -27.94
N ALA A 125 -18.30 -3.57 -27.49
CA ALA A 125 -17.96 -4.05 -26.15
C ALA A 125 -18.48 -3.09 -25.07
N LEU A 126 -18.20 -1.80 -25.23
CA LEU A 126 -18.60 -0.83 -24.20
C LEU A 126 -20.13 -0.66 -24.14
N ASP A 127 -20.81 -0.70 -25.29
CA ASP A 127 -22.26 -0.68 -25.30
C ASP A 127 -22.82 -1.90 -24.57
N ARG A 128 -22.28 -3.08 -24.86
CA ARG A 128 -22.76 -4.31 -24.22
C ARG A 128 -22.46 -4.30 -22.70
N ILE A 129 -21.28 -3.85 -22.32
CA ILE A 129 -20.93 -3.70 -20.89
C ILE A 129 -21.90 -2.74 -20.21
N ALA A 130 -22.18 -1.58 -20.83
CA ALA A 130 -23.09 -0.60 -20.26
C ALA A 130 -24.50 -1.20 -20.06
N HIS A 131 -24.97 -1.99 -21.02
CA HIS A 131 -26.28 -2.69 -20.90
C HIS A 131 -26.23 -3.74 -19.77
N ARG A 132 -25.14 -4.49 -19.65
CA ARG A 132 -24.97 -5.47 -18.56
C ARG A 132 -24.98 -4.82 -17.19
N VAL A 133 -24.25 -3.70 -17.06
CA VAL A 133 -24.20 -2.94 -15.82
C VAL A 133 -25.60 -2.45 -15.44
N LYS A 134 -26.29 -1.78 -16.40
CA LYS A 134 -27.63 -1.25 -16.13
C LYS A 134 -28.62 -2.35 -15.76
N LYS A 135 -28.65 -3.42 -16.54
CA LYS A 135 -29.57 -4.53 -16.30
C LYS A 135 -29.34 -5.16 -14.91
N THR A 136 -28.08 -5.42 -14.59
CA THR A 136 -27.76 -6.05 -13.29
C THR A 136 -28.07 -5.10 -12.14
N ARG A 137 -27.64 -3.84 -12.27
CA ARG A 137 -27.85 -2.83 -11.23
C ARG A 137 -29.34 -2.61 -10.96
N ASP A 138 -30.12 -2.35 -12.01
CA ASP A 138 -31.57 -2.08 -11.88
C ASP A 138 -32.33 -3.26 -11.26
N ALA A 139 -31.92 -4.49 -11.60
CA ALA A 139 -32.56 -5.71 -11.07
C ALA A 139 -32.18 -5.97 -9.60
N THR A 140 -31.10 -5.39 -9.11
CA THR A 140 -30.55 -5.73 -7.78
C THR A 140 -30.40 -4.56 -6.84
N PHE A 141 -30.79 -3.37 -7.28
CA PHE A 141 -30.62 -2.14 -6.47
C PHE A 141 -31.50 -2.18 -5.22
N LYS A 142 -30.89 -1.89 -4.08
CA LYS A 142 -31.60 -1.81 -2.79
C LYS A 142 -31.61 -0.36 -2.31
N LYS A 143 -32.80 0.23 -2.24
CA LYS A 143 -32.94 1.56 -1.63
C LYS A 143 -32.86 1.46 -0.12
N LYS A 144 -33.36 0.35 0.44
CA LYS A 144 -33.37 0.10 1.90
C LYS A 144 -32.83 -1.29 2.20
N ASN A 145 -32.19 -1.41 3.35
CA ASN A 145 -31.74 -2.71 3.85
C ASN A 145 -32.88 -3.44 4.57
N ASP A 146 -32.57 -4.62 5.10
CA ASP A 146 -33.57 -5.46 5.78
C ASP A 146 -34.15 -4.82 7.05
N ASN A 147 -33.46 -3.83 7.61
CA ASN A 147 -33.94 -3.06 8.77
C ASN A 147 -34.70 -1.79 8.36
N GLY A 148 -34.95 -1.59 7.10
CA GLY A 148 -35.70 -0.42 6.59
C GLY A 148 -34.88 0.86 6.50
N GLN A 149 -33.57 0.80 6.71
CA GLN A 149 -32.68 1.95 6.66
C GLN A 149 -32.27 2.23 5.20
N GLU A 150 -32.20 3.49 4.81
CA GLU A 150 -31.81 3.90 3.47
C GLU A 150 -30.34 3.57 3.21
N VAL A 151 -30.05 2.82 2.15
CA VAL A 151 -28.68 2.39 1.81
C VAL A 151 -28.29 2.67 0.35
N ASN A 152 -29.25 2.75 -0.57
CA ASN A 152 -29.03 3.15 -1.98
C ASN A 152 -27.81 2.45 -2.62
N ARG A 153 -27.84 1.11 -2.67
CA ARG A 153 -26.68 0.32 -3.11
C ARG A 153 -27.09 -0.88 -3.96
N THR A 154 -26.09 -1.45 -4.66
CA THR A 154 -26.20 -2.81 -5.21
C THR A 154 -25.11 -3.67 -4.59
N GLU A 155 -25.44 -4.91 -4.24
CA GLU A 155 -24.53 -5.89 -3.68
C GLU A 155 -24.17 -6.99 -4.67
N LYS A 156 -24.55 -6.83 -5.96
CA LYS A 156 -24.39 -7.87 -6.96
C LYS A 156 -23.38 -7.56 -8.03
N ILE A 157 -22.74 -6.38 -7.95
CA ILE A 157 -21.61 -6.00 -8.80
C ILE A 157 -20.44 -5.67 -7.90
N ALA A 158 -19.26 -6.18 -8.22
CA ALA A 158 -18.05 -5.91 -7.47
C ALA A 158 -16.94 -5.37 -8.38
N HIS A 159 -15.98 -4.71 -7.80
CA HIS A 159 -14.85 -4.13 -8.52
C HIS A 159 -13.55 -4.38 -7.74
N VAL A 160 -12.48 -4.81 -8.42
CA VAL A 160 -11.13 -4.81 -7.85
C VAL A 160 -10.17 -4.10 -8.80
N GLY A 161 -9.25 -3.29 -8.22
CA GLY A 161 -8.20 -2.57 -8.95
C GLY A 161 -8.31 -1.05 -8.83
N SER A 162 -7.29 -0.24 -9.07
CA SER A 162 -5.95 -0.76 -9.27
C SER A 162 -4.88 0.23 -8.82
N ALA A 163 -3.87 -0.29 -8.19
CA ALA A 163 -2.65 0.46 -7.88
C ALA A 163 -1.75 0.62 -9.11
N ALA A 164 -2.14 0.01 -10.23
CA ALA A 164 -1.46 0.16 -11.52
C ALA A 164 -1.94 1.39 -12.30
N LEU A 165 -3.06 2.00 -11.89
CA LEU A 165 -3.63 3.19 -12.52
C LEU A 165 -3.02 4.46 -11.91
N ASP A 166 -3.14 5.58 -12.65
CA ASP A 166 -2.72 6.88 -12.16
C ASP A 166 -3.76 7.42 -11.15
N ASN A 167 -3.36 8.39 -10.34
CA ASN A 167 -4.22 8.96 -9.29
C ASN A 167 -5.55 9.46 -9.85
N GLU A 168 -5.49 10.12 -11.00
CA GLU A 168 -6.67 10.72 -11.64
C GLU A 168 -7.64 9.64 -12.08
N GLU A 169 -7.11 8.57 -12.62
CA GLU A 169 -7.90 7.40 -13.01
C GLU A 169 -8.50 6.70 -11.80
N CYS A 170 -7.72 6.55 -10.72
CA CYS A 170 -8.19 5.94 -9.47
C CYS A 170 -9.35 6.74 -8.88
N TRP A 171 -9.19 8.08 -8.83
CA TRP A 171 -10.24 8.93 -8.27
C TRP A 171 -11.53 8.80 -9.08
N TYR A 172 -11.42 8.85 -10.42
CA TYR A 172 -12.62 8.82 -11.24
C TYR A 172 -13.27 7.43 -11.28
N LEU A 173 -12.45 6.38 -11.17
CA LEU A 173 -12.98 5.01 -11.11
C LEU A 173 -13.81 4.80 -9.84
N GLN A 174 -13.34 5.28 -8.68
CA GLN A 174 -14.13 5.18 -7.46
C GLN A 174 -15.42 6.03 -7.57
N ALA A 175 -15.34 7.18 -8.23
CA ALA A 175 -16.52 8.04 -8.44
C ALA A 175 -17.57 7.32 -9.27
N LEU A 176 -17.16 6.70 -10.38
CA LEU A 176 -18.06 5.92 -11.23
C LEU A 176 -18.70 4.77 -10.44
N MET A 177 -17.86 3.97 -9.77
CA MET A 177 -18.38 2.79 -9.06
C MET A 177 -19.35 3.16 -7.94
N ARG A 178 -19.03 4.22 -7.19
CA ARG A 178 -19.93 4.68 -6.13
C ARG A 178 -21.20 5.31 -6.67
N SER A 179 -21.13 6.00 -7.81
CA SER A 179 -22.34 6.54 -8.45
C SER A 179 -23.29 5.43 -8.89
N LEU A 180 -22.74 4.26 -9.24
CA LEU A 180 -23.55 3.09 -9.58
C LEU A 180 -24.12 2.42 -8.33
N GLY A 181 -23.64 2.76 -7.13
CA GLY A 181 -24.12 2.17 -5.89
C GLY A 181 -23.33 0.96 -5.42
N LEU A 182 -22.14 0.72 -5.97
CA LEU A 182 -21.29 -0.40 -5.52
C LEU A 182 -20.77 -0.14 -4.12
N ILE A 183 -20.76 -1.18 -3.27
CA ILE A 183 -20.09 -1.16 -1.99
C ILE A 183 -18.90 -2.15 -1.95
N TYR A 184 -18.86 -3.08 -2.87
CA TYR A 184 -17.73 -4.03 -2.98
C TYR A 184 -16.72 -3.45 -3.94
N ILE A 185 -15.86 -2.59 -3.39
CA ILE A 185 -14.79 -1.90 -4.13
C ILE A 185 -13.49 -2.17 -3.39
N GLU A 186 -12.55 -2.86 -4.03
CA GLU A 186 -11.28 -3.22 -3.40
C GLU A 186 -10.15 -3.10 -4.43
N HIS A 187 -8.90 -3.10 -3.96
CA HIS A 187 -7.76 -3.16 -4.86
C HIS A 187 -6.55 -3.78 -4.15
N GLN A 188 -5.39 -3.72 -4.79
CA GLN A 188 -4.17 -4.39 -4.31
C GLN A 188 -3.82 -4.04 -2.86
N ALA A 189 -4.16 -2.84 -2.40
CA ALA A 189 -3.86 -2.43 -1.02
C ALA A 189 -4.48 -3.37 0.01
N ARG A 190 -5.66 -3.93 -0.28
CA ARG A 190 -6.29 -4.85 0.69
C ARG A 190 -5.40 -6.07 0.96
N ILE A 191 -4.83 -6.62 -0.09
CA ILE A 191 -3.98 -7.81 0.04
C ILE A 191 -2.48 -7.48 0.17
N UNK A 192 -2.27 -6.21 0.23
CA UNK A 192 -1.03 -5.82 0.29
C UNK A 192 -0.71 -5.17 1.50
N HIS A 193 -1.12 -3.95 1.73
CA HIS A 193 -0.70 -3.12 2.85
C HIS A 193 -1.88 -2.52 3.63
N SER A 194 -3.06 -3.12 3.59
CA SER A 194 -4.20 -2.64 4.40
C SER A 194 -3.87 -2.68 5.89
N ALA A 195 -3.08 -3.63 6.32
CA ALA A 195 -2.62 -3.70 7.70
C ALA A 195 -1.82 -2.44 8.09
N THR A 196 -1.04 -1.89 7.16
CA THR A 196 -0.29 -0.65 7.37
C THR A 196 -1.24 0.53 7.63
N VAL A 197 -2.31 0.63 6.83
CA VAL A 197 -3.27 1.73 6.98
C VAL A 197 -3.87 1.71 8.39
N ALA A 198 -4.33 0.55 8.85
CA ALA A 198 -4.95 0.41 10.18
C ALA A 198 -3.93 0.65 11.30
N ALA A 199 -2.78 0.00 11.25
CA ALA A 199 -1.78 0.06 12.32
C ALA A 199 -1.19 1.46 12.51
N LEU A 200 -0.81 2.10 11.41
CA LEU A 200 -0.19 3.43 11.50
C LEU A 200 -1.22 4.53 11.74
N ALA A 201 -2.46 4.36 11.25
CA ALA A 201 -3.53 5.29 11.60
C ALA A 201 -3.80 5.24 13.11
N GLU A 202 -3.84 4.04 13.71
CA GLU A 202 -4.01 3.91 15.14
C GLU A 202 -2.82 4.49 15.91
N SER A 203 -1.61 4.24 15.45
CA SER A 203 -0.39 4.69 16.14
C SER A 203 -0.16 6.19 16.03
N PHE A 204 -0.36 6.78 14.84
CA PHE A 204 0.03 8.15 14.53
C PHE A 204 -1.09 9.01 13.95
N GLY A 205 -2.19 8.40 13.55
CA GLY A 205 -3.32 9.11 12.94
C GLY A 205 -3.39 9.02 11.43
N ARG A 206 -2.34 8.56 10.75
CA ARG A 206 -2.35 8.34 9.30
C ARG A 206 -1.56 7.09 8.92
N GLY A 207 -2.12 6.31 8.01
CA GLY A 207 -1.52 5.08 7.52
C GLY A 207 -0.55 5.30 6.35
N ALA A 208 0.58 5.91 6.61
CA ALA A 208 1.59 6.22 5.59
C ALA A 208 3.01 6.12 6.16
N MET A 209 3.97 5.84 5.27
CA MET A 209 5.39 5.91 5.56
C MET A 209 5.70 7.26 6.21
N THR A 210 6.40 7.27 7.33
CA THR A 210 6.58 8.51 8.08
C THR A 210 7.77 9.34 7.61
N ASN A 211 8.74 8.73 6.95
CA ASN A 211 9.85 9.44 6.31
C ASN A 211 9.75 9.23 4.80
N HIS A 212 10.87 9.15 4.08
CA HIS A 212 10.87 8.93 2.63
C HIS A 212 12.15 8.20 2.23
N TRP A 213 12.23 7.79 0.95
CA TRP A 213 13.31 6.92 0.50
C TRP A 213 14.71 7.48 0.77
N ILE A 214 14.93 8.76 0.45
CA ILE A 214 16.27 9.36 0.58
C ILE A 214 16.66 9.53 2.04
N ASP A 215 15.66 9.76 2.91
CA ASP A 215 15.91 9.95 4.32
C ASP A 215 16.54 8.72 5.01
N ILE A 216 16.40 7.55 4.43
CA ILE A 216 17.01 6.32 4.97
C ILE A 216 18.52 6.50 5.15
N LYS A 217 19.17 7.27 4.29
CA LYS A 217 20.63 7.53 4.41
C LYS A 217 21.04 8.20 5.70
N ASN A 218 20.10 8.82 6.41
CA ASN A 218 20.37 9.53 7.66
C ASN A 218 20.31 8.62 8.90
N SER A 219 19.99 7.34 8.71
CA SER A 219 19.82 6.39 9.82
C SER A 219 21.16 5.97 10.43
N ASP A 220 21.18 5.80 11.75
CA ASP A 220 22.33 5.19 12.46
C ASP A 220 22.19 3.67 12.54
N CYS A 221 20.95 3.16 12.46
CA CYS A 221 20.67 1.72 12.42
C CYS A 221 19.44 1.48 11.59
N VAL A 222 19.50 0.52 10.66
CA VAL A 222 18.37 0.13 9.81
C VAL A 222 17.98 -1.29 10.17
N LEU A 223 16.77 -1.49 10.66
CA LEU A 223 16.20 -2.81 10.88
C LEU A 223 15.28 -3.17 9.70
N MET A 224 15.67 -4.16 8.93
CA MET A 224 14.89 -4.67 7.80
C MET A 224 14.28 -5.99 8.27
N MET A 225 12.96 -5.99 8.46
CA MET A 225 12.24 -7.17 8.93
C MET A 225 10.87 -7.20 8.26
N GLY A 226 10.44 -8.35 7.81
CA GLY A 226 9.22 -8.47 7.00
C GLY A 226 9.40 -7.95 5.59
N SER A 227 10.64 -7.75 5.14
CA SER A 227 10.97 -7.18 3.83
C SER A 227 12.34 -7.68 3.34
N ASN A 228 12.52 -7.59 2.03
CA ASN A 228 13.79 -7.95 1.37
C ASN A 228 14.09 -6.86 0.33
N PRO A 229 14.45 -5.65 0.81
CA PRO A 229 14.53 -4.49 -0.12
C PRO A 229 15.61 -4.61 -1.18
N ALA A 230 16.72 -5.33 -0.94
CA ALA A 230 17.75 -5.50 -1.97
C ALA A 230 17.21 -6.23 -3.21
N GLU A 231 16.16 -7.06 -3.05
CA GLU A 231 15.55 -7.79 -4.17
C GLU A 231 14.23 -7.18 -4.63
N ASN A 232 13.43 -6.67 -3.70
CA ASN A 232 12.05 -6.24 -4.01
C ASN A 232 11.93 -4.73 -4.29
N HIS A 233 12.85 -3.92 -3.72
CA HIS A 233 12.90 -2.47 -3.90
C HIS A 233 14.35 -2.06 -4.14
N PRO A 234 15.02 -2.62 -5.18
CA PRO A 234 16.48 -2.57 -5.28
C PRO A 234 17.06 -1.16 -5.30
N VAL A 235 16.39 -0.22 -5.98
CA VAL A 235 16.93 1.14 -6.08
C VAL A 235 16.84 1.87 -4.74
N ALA A 236 15.83 1.59 -3.93
CA ALA A 236 15.75 2.16 -2.57
C ALA A 236 16.86 1.63 -1.68
N PHE A 237 17.32 0.41 -1.92
CA PHE A 237 18.37 -0.21 -1.10
C PHE A 237 19.69 0.57 -1.18
N LYS A 238 19.91 1.35 -2.24
CA LYS A 238 21.11 2.20 -2.30
C LYS A 238 21.15 3.21 -1.15
N TRP A 239 19.99 3.68 -0.69
CA TRP A 239 19.93 4.64 0.42
C TRP A 239 20.29 3.96 1.75
N VAL A 240 19.97 2.67 1.89
CA VAL A 240 20.44 1.84 3.01
C VAL A 240 21.97 1.73 2.97
N MET A 241 22.51 1.43 1.79
CA MET A 241 23.96 1.34 1.61
C MET A 241 24.65 2.69 1.88
N LYS A 242 24.02 3.80 1.49
CA LYS A 242 24.56 5.13 1.79
C LYS A 242 24.60 5.42 3.29
N ALA A 243 23.58 4.97 4.04
CA ALA A 243 23.62 5.11 5.51
C ALA A 243 24.84 4.39 6.08
N LYS A 244 25.10 3.18 5.58
CA LYS A 244 26.26 2.41 6.02
C LYS A 244 27.57 3.10 5.66
N GLU A 245 27.70 3.60 4.43
CA GLU A 245 28.93 4.22 3.93
C GLU A 245 29.19 5.58 4.56
N GLU A 246 28.17 6.41 4.70
CA GLU A 246 28.35 7.81 5.15
C GLU A 246 28.33 7.96 6.66
N LEU A 247 27.54 7.15 7.38
CA LEU A 247 27.35 7.27 8.82
C LEU A 247 27.88 6.08 9.62
N GLY A 248 28.31 5.01 8.94
CA GLY A 248 28.67 3.78 9.62
C GLY A 248 27.45 3.08 10.22
N ALA A 249 26.26 3.27 9.63
CA ALA A 249 25.03 2.69 10.14
C ALA A 249 25.14 1.17 10.26
N LYS A 250 24.52 0.60 11.29
CA LYS A 250 24.40 -0.83 11.43
C LYS A 250 23.17 -1.32 10.67
N LEU A 251 23.35 -2.36 9.87
CA LEU A 251 22.25 -2.95 9.10
C LEU A 251 21.87 -4.28 9.74
N ILE A 252 20.62 -4.41 10.15
CA ILE A 252 20.07 -5.66 10.74
C ILE A 252 19.02 -6.20 9.76
N HIS A 253 19.13 -7.49 9.43
CA HIS A 253 18.10 -8.15 8.63
C HIS A 253 17.59 -9.38 9.37
N VAL A 254 16.27 -9.43 9.57
CA VAL A 254 15.59 -10.56 10.21
C VAL A 254 14.60 -11.13 9.20
N ASP A 255 14.81 -12.36 8.79
CA ASP A 255 14.02 -12.95 7.69
C ASP A 255 14.12 -14.48 7.81
N PRO A 256 13.04 -15.21 7.50
CA PRO A 256 13.14 -16.68 7.46
C PRO A 256 14.19 -17.22 6.50
N ARG A 257 14.53 -16.45 5.49
CA ARG A 257 15.42 -16.87 4.40
C ARG A 257 16.62 -15.91 4.31
N TYR A 258 17.82 -16.45 4.10
CA TYR A 258 19.01 -15.64 3.85
C TYR A 258 18.93 -15.11 2.41
N THR A 259 18.95 -13.79 2.25
CA THR A 259 18.69 -13.13 0.96
C THR A 259 19.82 -12.18 0.58
N ARG A 260 19.68 -11.51 -0.57
CA ARG A 260 20.63 -10.45 -0.98
C ARG A 260 20.66 -9.31 0.04
N THR A 261 19.54 -9.02 0.70
CA THR A 261 19.51 -8.06 1.82
C THR A 261 20.37 -8.57 2.98
N SER A 262 20.22 -9.85 3.34
CA SER A 262 20.98 -10.49 4.41
C SER A 262 22.49 -10.41 4.14
N ALA A 263 22.89 -10.58 2.89
CA ALA A 263 24.30 -10.57 2.48
C ALA A 263 24.97 -9.20 2.68
N ARG A 264 24.20 -8.15 2.85
CA ARG A 264 24.72 -6.80 3.10
C ARG A 264 24.56 -6.36 4.56
N ALA A 265 23.82 -7.13 5.35
CA ALA A 265 23.57 -6.80 6.75
C ALA A 265 24.81 -7.05 7.61
N ASP A 266 24.97 -6.25 8.65
CA ASP A 266 25.98 -6.49 9.68
C ASP A 266 25.55 -7.60 10.62
N ILE A 267 24.23 -7.74 10.82
CA ILE A 267 23.65 -8.79 11.66
C ILE A 267 22.48 -9.40 10.86
N TYR A 268 22.53 -10.72 10.72
CA TYR A 268 21.40 -11.48 10.16
C TYR A 268 20.93 -12.48 11.21
N ALA A 269 19.63 -12.59 11.38
CA ALA A 269 19.02 -13.65 12.18
C ALA A 269 17.79 -14.18 11.46
N SER A 270 17.55 -15.47 11.59
CA SER A 270 16.33 -16.06 11.05
C SER A 270 15.29 -16.25 12.16
N LEU A 271 14.03 -16.27 11.75
CA LEU A 271 12.93 -16.63 12.62
C LEU A 271 11.93 -17.41 11.79
N ARG A 272 11.16 -18.29 12.42
CA ARG A 272 10.13 -18.96 11.64
C ARG A 272 9.00 -17.99 11.30
N SER A 273 8.42 -18.16 10.13
CA SER A 273 7.36 -17.29 9.66
C SER A 273 6.16 -17.32 10.62
N GLY A 274 5.59 -16.15 10.90
CA GLY A 274 4.45 -16.02 11.80
C GLY A 274 4.80 -15.69 13.24
N SER A 275 6.10 -15.58 13.57
CA SER A 275 6.53 -15.34 14.96
C SER A 275 7.02 -13.92 15.23
N ASP A 276 6.60 -12.96 14.41
CA ASP A 276 7.11 -11.58 14.44
C ASP A 276 6.78 -10.86 15.75
N ILE A 277 5.56 -11.01 16.27
CA ILE A 277 5.17 -10.34 17.53
C ILE A 277 6.01 -10.88 18.70
N ALA A 278 6.32 -12.18 18.69
CA ALA A 278 7.20 -12.74 19.73
C ALA A 278 8.58 -12.06 19.68
N PHE A 279 9.15 -11.96 18.47
CA PHE A 279 10.47 -11.34 18.27
C PHE A 279 10.48 -9.88 18.71
N LEU A 280 9.50 -9.12 18.20
CA LEU A 280 9.43 -7.66 18.49
C LEU A 280 8.97 -7.40 19.93
N GLY A 281 8.12 -8.24 20.49
CA GLY A 281 7.71 -8.16 21.89
C GLY A 281 8.91 -8.35 22.83
N GLY A 282 9.83 -9.25 22.47
CA GLY A 282 11.07 -9.40 23.20
C GLY A 282 11.92 -8.13 23.15
N MET A 283 11.95 -7.44 22.00
CA MET A 283 12.66 -6.17 21.88
C MET A 283 12.01 -5.09 22.77
N LEU A 284 10.67 -5.02 22.81
CA LEU A 284 9.97 -4.10 23.71
C LEU A 284 10.38 -4.35 25.16
N LYS A 285 10.36 -5.61 25.58
CA LYS A 285 10.76 -5.96 26.96
C LYS A 285 12.20 -5.53 27.23
N TYR A 286 13.11 -5.82 26.28
CA TYR A 286 14.52 -5.44 26.43
C TYR A 286 14.67 -3.92 26.61
N ILE A 287 13.99 -3.14 25.77
CA ILE A 287 14.04 -1.68 25.83
C ILE A 287 13.57 -1.18 27.21
N LEU A 288 12.43 -1.73 27.67
CA LEU A 288 11.81 -1.29 28.93
C LEU A 288 12.65 -1.72 30.16
N ASP A 289 13.07 -2.97 30.19
CA ASP A 289 13.82 -3.52 31.34
C ASP A 289 15.19 -2.85 31.52
N ASN A 290 15.78 -2.40 30.43
CA ASN A 290 17.13 -1.78 30.48
C ASN A 290 17.07 -0.25 30.35
N ASN A 291 15.87 0.34 30.44
CA ASN A 291 15.66 1.80 30.37
C ASN A 291 16.30 2.42 29.12
N HIS A 292 16.19 1.73 27.99
CA HIS A 292 16.69 2.22 26.70
C HIS A 292 15.69 3.12 25.97
N HIS A 293 14.49 3.32 26.52
CA HIS A 293 13.54 4.26 25.92
C HIS A 293 14.07 5.68 26.04
N PHE A 294 13.75 6.53 25.05
CA PHE A 294 14.13 7.94 25.08
C PHE A 294 13.11 8.69 25.95
N GLU A 295 13.37 8.78 27.23
CA GLU A 295 12.41 9.24 28.26
C GLU A 295 11.76 10.58 27.93
N GLU A 296 12.56 11.58 27.54
CA GLU A 296 12.03 12.92 27.20
C GLU A 296 11.03 12.86 26.05
N TYR A 297 11.35 12.11 24.98
CA TYR A 297 10.46 11.92 23.84
C TYR A 297 9.17 11.17 24.25
N VAL A 298 9.34 10.10 25.01
CA VAL A 298 8.22 9.26 25.46
C VAL A 298 7.22 10.09 26.26
N LYS A 299 7.73 10.91 27.19
CA LYS A 299 6.87 11.78 28.02
C LYS A 299 6.19 12.88 27.23
N ASN A 300 6.89 13.49 26.25
CA ASN A 300 6.38 14.65 25.53
C ASN A 300 5.48 14.29 24.35
N TYR A 301 5.70 13.15 23.70
CA TYR A 301 5.10 12.89 22.39
C TYR A 301 4.30 11.60 22.30
N THR A 302 4.18 10.81 23.37
CA THR A 302 3.41 9.57 23.36
C THR A 302 2.35 9.56 24.45
N ASN A 303 1.41 8.62 24.35
CA ASN A 303 0.40 8.45 25.40
C ASN A 303 0.85 7.53 26.54
N ALA A 304 2.16 7.35 26.71
CA ALA A 304 2.72 6.51 27.79
C ALA A 304 2.26 6.96 29.19
N SER A 305 2.02 8.28 29.38
CA SER A 305 1.60 8.84 30.66
C SER A 305 0.11 8.71 30.93
N PHE A 306 -0.70 8.34 29.92
CA PHE A 306 -2.16 8.27 30.08
C PHE A 306 -2.57 7.17 31.07
N ILE A 307 -3.60 7.44 31.87
CA ILE A 307 -4.14 6.48 32.84
C ILE A 307 -5.28 5.71 32.16
N VAL A 308 -5.18 4.39 32.15
CA VAL A 308 -6.17 3.53 31.53
C VAL A 308 -7.25 3.17 32.56
N ASN A 309 -8.50 3.17 32.11
CA ASN A 309 -9.65 2.84 32.93
C ASN A 309 -9.50 1.45 33.56
N LYS A 310 -10.02 1.30 34.77
CA LYS A 310 -9.97 0.06 35.55
C LYS A 310 -10.67 -1.13 34.87
N GLU A 311 -11.57 -0.87 33.92
CA GLU A 311 -12.24 -1.94 33.18
C GLU A 311 -11.31 -2.69 32.22
N TYR A 312 -10.20 -2.09 31.85
CA TYR A 312 -9.19 -2.76 31.02
C TYR A 312 -8.50 -3.86 31.83
N GLY A 313 -8.31 -5.00 31.17
CA GLY A 313 -7.56 -6.11 31.73
C GLY A 313 -7.10 -7.05 30.64
N PHE A 314 -6.18 -7.91 30.99
CA PHE A 314 -5.67 -8.95 30.09
C PHE A 314 -5.43 -10.23 30.91
N GLU A 315 -5.91 -11.36 30.41
CA GLU A 315 -5.71 -12.64 31.08
C GLU A 315 -5.58 -13.75 30.05
N ASP A 316 -4.45 -14.43 30.08
CA ASP A 316 -4.16 -15.65 29.32
C ASP A 316 -4.56 -15.55 27.83
N GLY A 317 -4.06 -14.48 27.15
CA GLY A 317 -4.23 -14.31 25.72
C GLY A 317 -5.48 -13.54 25.31
N LEU A 318 -6.33 -13.15 26.28
CA LEU A 318 -7.57 -12.41 25.96
C LEU A 318 -7.61 -11.09 26.72
N PHE A 319 -8.06 -10.04 26.03
CA PHE A 319 -8.31 -8.74 26.62
C PHE A 319 -9.73 -8.70 27.20
N ALA A 320 -9.96 -7.82 28.16
CA ALA A 320 -11.30 -7.59 28.73
C ALA A 320 -12.30 -7.24 27.61
N GLY A 321 -13.51 -7.77 27.75
CA GLY A 321 -14.58 -7.48 26.79
C GLY A 321 -14.76 -8.52 25.69
N TYR A 322 -14.05 -9.63 25.73
CA TYR A 322 -14.18 -10.67 24.70
C TYR A 322 -15.53 -11.39 24.79
N ASP A 323 -16.21 -11.50 23.67
CA ASP A 323 -17.44 -12.25 23.51
C ASP A 323 -17.19 -13.47 22.61
N PRO A 324 -17.08 -14.68 23.17
CA PRO A 324 -16.77 -15.87 22.38
C PRO A 324 -17.87 -16.26 21.39
N LYS A 325 -19.12 -15.83 21.60
CA LYS A 325 -20.20 -16.11 20.65
C LYS A 325 -20.10 -15.26 19.40
N LYS A 326 -19.61 -14.04 19.55
CA LYS A 326 -19.46 -13.12 18.44
C LYS A 326 -18.05 -13.16 17.82
N GLY A 327 -17.06 -13.70 18.55
CA GLY A 327 -15.67 -13.64 18.13
C GLY A 327 -15.15 -12.20 18.04
N SER A 328 -15.55 -11.36 18.98
CA SER A 328 -15.20 -9.94 18.96
C SER A 328 -15.07 -9.38 20.36
N TYR A 329 -14.50 -8.18 20.46
CA TYR A 329 -14.30 -7.49 21.72
C TYR A 329 -15.24 -6.29 21.87
N ASP A 330 -15.66 -6.04 23.10
CA ASP A 330 -16.27 -4.76 23.49
C ASP A 330 -15.14 -3.77 23.81
N GLN A 331 -14.80 -2.95 22.85
CA GLN A 331 -13.69 -2.00 22.96
C GLN A 331 -13.95 -0.87 23.97
N SER A 332 -15.21 -0.72 24.46
CA SER A 332 -15.50 0.26 25.49
C SER A 332 -14.77 -0.06 26.79
N LYS A 333 -14.29 -1.29 26.95
CA LYS A 333 -13.50 -1.70 28.12
C LYS A 333 -12.06 -1.14 28.08
N TRP A 334 -11.61 -0.63 26.96
CA TRP A 334 -10.22 -0.17 26.77
C TRP A 334 -10.14 1.36 26.66
N GLN A 335 -10.72 2.07 27.63
CA GLN A 335 -10.76 3.53 27.57
C GLN A 335 -9.81 4.16 28.60
N PHE A 336 -9.48 5.43 28.39
CA PHE A 336 -8.68 6.19 29.35
C PHE A 336 -9.58 6.78 30.44
N GLU A 337 -9.02 7.01 31.63
CA GLU A 337 -9.67 7.83 32.63
C GLU A 337 -9.61 9.30 32.20
N LEU A 338 -10.73 9.98 32.29
CA LEU A 338 -10.83 11.38 31.89
C LEU A 338 -10.93 12.27 33.13
N ASP A 339 -10.39 13.50 33.03
CA ASP A 339 -10.56 14.52 34.05
C ASP A 339 -11.94 15.21 33.89
N SER A 340 -12.16 16.26 34.65
CA SER A 340 -13.44 17.01 34.62
C SER A 340 -13.71 17.69 33.27
N ASP A 341 -12.69 17.89 32.48
CA ASP A 341 -12.77 18.57 31.17
C ASP A 341 -12.79 17.60 30.00
N GLY A 342 -12.83 16.28 30.32
CA GLY A 342 -12.87 15.24 29.29
C GLY A 342 -11.50 14.91 28.69
N VAL A 343 -10.41 15.40 29.27
CA VAL A 343 -9.05 15.14 28.79
C VAL A 343 -8.48 13.92 29.53
N PRO A 344 -7.77 13.01 28.86
CA PRO A 344 -7.19 11.86 29.53
C PRO A 344 -6.26 12.26 30.67
N LYS A 345 -6.47 11.65 31.84
CA LYS A 345 -5.58 11.88 33.00
C LYS A 345 -4.19 11.35 32.68
N GLN A 346 -3.17 12.03 33.18
CA GLN A 346 -1.78 11.69 32.92
C GLN A 346 -0.95 11.60 34.20
N ASP A 347 0.03 10.70 34.20
CA ASP A 347 1.08 10.64 35.19
C ASP A 347 2.42 10.94 34.50
N PRO A 348 2.93 12.16 34.57
CA PRO A 348 4.19 12.49 33.88
C PRO A 348 5.42 11.78 34.45
N GLU A 349 5.29 11.14 35.61
CA GLU A 349 6.40 10.35 36.19
C GLU A 349 6.42 8.93 35.65
N LEU A 350 5.36 8.50 34.93
CA LEU A 350 5.20 7.15 34.38
C LEU A 350 5.23 6.04 35.44
N LYS A 351 4.82 6.34 36.67
CA LYS A 351 4.89 5.43 37.82
C LYS A 351 3.52 4.85 38.23
N HIS A 352 2.44 5.49 37.85
CA HIS A 352 1.09 5.04 38.20
C HIS A 352 0.86 3.65 37.63
N GLU A 353 0.34 2.73 38.44
CA GLU A 353 0.17 1.32 38.04
C GLU A 353 -0.74 1.14 36.83
N ARG A 354 -1.67 2.10 36.59
CA ARG A 354 -2.59 2.06 35.45
C ARG A 354 -2.12 2.97 34.29
N SER A 355 -0.92 3.55 34.38
CA SER A 355 -0.38 4.30 33.25
C SER A 355 -0.12 3.34 32.09
N VAL A 356 -0.26 3.84 30.87
CA VAL A 356 0.04 3.05 29.67
C VAL A 356 1.45 2.45 29.76
N PHE A 357 2.41 3.23 30.27
CA PHE A 357 3.81 2.77 30.40
C PHE A 357 3.93 1.55 31.32
N GLN A 358 3.26 1.58 32.48
CA GLN A 358 3.35 0.45 33.44
C GLN A 358 2.56 -0.76 32.93
N LEU A 359 1.40 -0.53 32.28
CA LEU A 359 0.63 -1.63 31.70
C LEU A 359 1.40 -2.29 30.52
N LEU A 360 2.14 -1.48 29.76
CA LEU A 360 2.99 -1.99 28.69
C LEU A 360 4.07 -2.92 29.27
N LYS A 361 4.74 -2.50 30.34
CA LYS A 361 5.75 -3.32 31.03
C LYS A 361 5.15 -4.63 31.53
N GLU A 362 3.97 -4.56 32.13
CA GLU A 362 3.26 -5.74 32.63
C GLU A 362 2.93 -6.71 31.48
N HIS A 363 2.38 -6.17 30.38
CA HIS A 363 1.95 -7.00 29.25
C HIS A 363 3.13 -7.76 28.63
N PHE A 364 4.27 -7.08 28.40
CA PHE A 364 5.40 -7.71 27.74
C PHE A 364 6.38 -8.40 28.69
N ALA A 365 6.08 -8.45 30.00
CA ALA A 365 6.93 -9.17 30.96
C ALA A 365 7.12 -10.65 30.60
N ARG A 366 6.13 -11.25 29.90
CA ARG A 366 6.16 -12.66 29.48
C ARG A 366 7.11 -12.90 28.29
N TYR A 367 7.59 -11.85 27.62
CA TYR A 367 8.35 -11.96 26.38
C TYR A 367 9.86 -11.98 26.66
N ASP A 368 10.27 -12.85 27.60
CA ASP A 368 11.69 -13.00 27.93
C ASP A 368 12.46 -13.71 26.81
N LEU A 369 13.77 -13.58 26.84
CA LEU A 369 14.65 -14.08 25.77
C LEU A 369 14.47 -15.59 25.51
N GLU A 370 14.37 -16.38 26.56
CA GLU A 370 14.22 -17.82 26.41
C GLU A 370 12.88 -18.22 25.79
N THR A 371 11.80 -17.56 26.23
CA THR A 371 10.46 -17.79 25.71
C THR A 371 10.37 -17.35 24.24
N VAL A 372 10.94 -16.18 23.91
CA VAL A 372 10.96 -15.69 22.53
C VAL A 372 11.77 -16.64 21.64
N SER A 373 12.94 -17.09 22.10
CA SER A 373 13.77 -18.03 21.34
C SER A 373 13.01 -19.34 21.10
N LYS A 374 12.31 -19.84 22.11
CA LYS A 374 11.50 -21.07 22.01
C LYS A 374 10.41 -20.95 20.94
N ALA A 375 9.77 -19.80 20.86
CA ALA A 375 8.66 -19.56 19.89
C ALA A 375 9.16 -19.25 18.47
N THR A 376 10.27 -18.53 18.34
CA THR A 376 10.73 -18.01 17.04
C THR A 376 11.76 -18.93 16.37
N GLY A 377 12.46 -19.74 17.15
CA GLY A 377 13.62 -20.48 16.67
C GLY A 377 14.88 -19.64 16.53
N THR A 378 14.83 -18.36 16.90
CA THR A 378 16.00 -17.47 16.85
C THR A 378 16.86 -17.70 18.10
N PRO A 379 18.17 -17.97 17.97
CA PRO A 379 19.01 -18.15 19.14
C PRO A 379 19.03 -16.96 20.10
N VAL A 380 19.07 -17.19 21.38
CA VAL A 380 19.08 -16.15 22.42
C VAL A 380 20.18 -15.11 22.17
N GLU A 381 21.38 -15.57 21.78
CA GLU A 381 22.49 -14.63 21.56
C GLU A 381 22.24 -13.68 20.37
N ASP A 382 21.55 -14.17 19.33
CA ASP A 382 21.16 -13.31 18.21
C ASP A 382 20.10 -12.29 18.64
N LEU A 383 19.12 -12.73 19.44
CA LEU A 383 18.12 -11.81 20.01
C LEU A 383 18.81 -10.70 20.81
N LYS A 384 19.68 -11.04 21.72
CA LYS A 384 20.43 -10.06 22.55
C LYS A 384 21.18 -9.06 21.70
N LYS A 385 21.90 -9.58 20.69
CA LYS A 385 22.73 -8.74 19.81
C LYS A 385 21.87 -7.74 19.03
N ILE A 386 20.75 -8.20 18.47
CA ILE A 386 19.86 -7.36 17.70
C ILE A 386 19.18 -6.33 18.59
N TYR A 387 18.64 -6.74 19.74
CA TYR A 387 17.94 -5.85 20.65
C TYR A 387 18.87 -4.75 21.16
N LYS A 388 20.08 -5.13 21.57
CA LYS A 388 21.08 -4.16 22.03
C LYS A 388 21.44 -3.16 20.95
N THR A 389 21.67 -3.63 19.72
CA THR A 389 22.09 -2.80 18.60
C THR A 389 21.00 -1.81 18.22
N TYR A 390 19.74 -2.28 18.11
CA TYR A 390 18.65 -1.39 17.69
C TYR A 390 18.24 -0.43 18.81
N ALA A 391 18.19 -0.90 20.06
CA ALA A 391 17.82 -0.06 21.21
C ALA A 391 18.80 1.09 21.41
N ALA A 392 20.02 0.99 20.92
CA ALA A 392 21.03 2.05 21.03
C ALA A 392 20.63 3.33 20.26
N THR A 393 19.58 3.27 19.43
CA THR A 393 19.07 4.47 18.75
C THR A 393 18.18 5.35 19.64
N GLY A 394 17.82 4.89 20.83
CA GLY A 394 16.86 5.56 21.73
C GLY A 394 17.45 6.73 22.52
N LYS A 395 18.12 7.64 21.87
CA LYS A 395 18.77 8.80 22.52
C LYS A 395 19.04 9.93 21.55
N LYS A 396 19.38 11.09 22.11
CA LYS A 396 19.76 12.26 21.30
C LYS A 396 20.90 11.93 20.34
N ASN A 397 20.86 12.52 19.16
CA ASN A 397 21.85 12.38 18.09
C ASN A 397 21.90 11.00 17.43
N LYS A 398 20.94 10.14 17.71
CA LYS A 398 20.81 8.84 17.07
C LYS A 398 19.40 8.67 16.51
N ALA A 399 19.30 7.90 15.44
CA ALA A 399 18.00 7.57 14.83
C ALA A 399 18.08 6.16 14.22
N GLY A 400 17.00 5.42 14.37
CA GLY A 400 16.85 4.12 13.75
C GLY A 400 15.60 4.07 12.88
N THR A 401 15.70 3.47 11.71
CA THR A 401 14.54 3.28 10.84
C THR A 401 14.22 1.79 10.69
N ILE A 402 12.94 1.49 10.49
CA ILE A 402 12.48 0.12 10.26
C ILE A 402 11.85 0.05 8.87
N MET A 403 12.29 -0.96 8.08
CA MET A 403 11.79 -1.20 6.73
C MET A 403 11.07 -2.54 6.68
N TYR A 404 9.80 -2.53 6.31
CA TYR A 404 8.98 -3.74 6.27
C TYR A 404 8.09 -3.77 5.02
N ALA A 405 7.58 -4.96 4.72
CA ALA A 405 6.68 -5.14 3.59
C ALA A 405 5.70 -6.30 3.89
N MET A 406 5.45 -7.16 2.89
CA MET A 406 4.45 -8.23 2.98
C MET A 406 4.76 -9.27 4.05
N GLY A 407 6.03 -9.43 4.43
CA GLY A 407 6.40 -10.39 5.47
C GLY A 407 5.75 -10.10 6.81
N TRP A 408 5.37 -8.84 7.06
CA TRP A 408 4.61 -8.47 8.26
C TRP A 408 3.11 -8.32 7.98
N THR A 409 2.75 -7.80 6.82
CA THR A 409 1.35 -7.44 6.59
C THR A 409 0.46 -8.66 6.33
N GLN A 410 0.97 -9.67 5.62
CA GLN A 410 0.14 -10.78 5.15
C GLN A 410 0.04 -11.91 6.17
N HIS A 411 -0.47 -11.56 7.36
CA HIS A 411 -0.71 -12.48 8.48
C HIS A 411 -2.06 -12.18 9.12
N THR A 412 -2.63 -13.16 9.78
CA THR A 412 -3.86 -12.96 10.59
C THR A 412 -3.65 -11.97 11.75
N VAL A 413 -2.40 -11.64 12.05
CA VAL A 413 -2.03 -10.63 13.05
C VAL A 413 -1.21 -9.49 12.41
N GLY A 414 -1.39 -9.26 11.11
CA GLY A 414 -0.57 -8.29 10.37
C GLY A 414 -0.63 -6.86 10.92
N VAL A 415 -1.79 -6.44 11.38
CA VAL A 415 -1.94 -5.11 11.97
C VAL A 415 -1.09 -5.00 13.24
N GLN A 416 -1.14 -6.00 14.11
CA GLN A 416 -0.38 -5.96 15.36
C GLN A 416 1.13 -6.17 15.16
N ASN A 417 1.55 -6.89 14.10
CA ASN A 417 2.97 -6.92 13.73
C ASN A 417 3.50 -5.49 13.55
N ILE A 418 2.75 -4.68 12.78
CA ILE A 418 3.16 -3.30 12.47
C ILE A 418 3.03 -2.41 13.71
N ARG A 419 1.97 -2.61 14.50
CA ARG A 419 1.79 -1.87 15.76
C ARG A 419 2.98 -2.07 16.70
N THR A 420 3.45 -3.32 16.82
CA THR A 420 4.57 -3.63 17.71
C THR A 420 5.80 -2.80 17.30
N MET A 421 6.07 -2.74 16.01
CA MET A 421 7.17 -1.94 15.47
C MET A 421 6.94 -0.44 15.71
N ALA A 422 5.71 0.06 15.52
CA ALA A 422 5.41 1.48 15.74
C ALA A 422 5.63 1.87 17.21
N MET A 423 5.26 0.98 18.13
CA MET A 423 5.50 1.18 19.56
C MET A 423 7.00 1.25 19.87
N ILE A 424 7.80 0.37 19.27
CA ILE A 424 9.27 0.41 19.43
C ILE A 424 9.79 1.76 18.97
N GLN A 425 9.36 2.23 17.79
CA GLN A 425 9.82 3.50 17.26
C GLN A 425 9.42 4.69 18.16
N LEU A 426 8.24 4.65 18.75
CA LEU A 426 7.80 5.68 19.69
C LEU A 426 8.64 5.66 20.98
N LEU A 427 8.91 4.47 21.51
CA LEU A 427 9.73 4.35 22.72
C LEU A 427 11.16 4.86 22.50
N LEU A 428 11.70 4.64 21.32
CA LEU A 428 13.07 5.05 21.00
C LEU A 428 13.16 6.48 20.45
N GLY A 429 12.03 7.18 20.30
CA GLY A 429 12.02 8.54 19.80
C GLY A 429 12.42 8.66 18.33
N ASN A 430 12.07 7.66 17.53
CA ASN A 430 12.49 7.58 16.13
C ASN A 430 11.48 8.18 15.14
N ILE A 431 10.30 8.60 15.60
CA ILE A 431 9.29 9.18 14.71
C ILE A 431 9.45 10.70 14.65
N GLY A 432 9.49 11.22 13.43
CA GLY A 432 9.61 12.66 13.17
C GLY A 432 11.04 13.15 12.99
N VAL A 433 12.02 12.28 13.16
CA VAL A 433 13.45 12.65 13.08
C VAL A 433 14.06 12.15 11.76
N ALA A 434 15.08 12.84 11.29
CA ALA A 434 15.79 12.43 10.08
C ALA A 434 16.50 11.09 10.33
N GLY A 435 16.28 10.13 9.44
CA GLY A 435 16.87 8.80 9.55
C GLY A 435 16.13 7.90 10.52
N GLY A 436 15.04 8.37 11.08
CA GLY A 436 14.15 7.56 11.90
C GLY A 436 12.97 7.05 11.08
N GLY A 437 11.91 6.68 11.79
CA GLY A 437 10.64 6.44 11.16
C GLY A 437 10.34 5.01 10.74
N VAL A 438 9.27 4.92 9.98
CA VAL A 438 8.65 3.67 9.57
C VAL A 438 8.55 3.67 8.06
N ASN A 439 9.15 2.67 7.41
CA ASN A 439 9.16 2.55 5.96
C ASN A 439 8.28 1.38 5.54
N ALA A 440 7.06 1.68 5.11
CA ALA A 440 6.16 0.70 4.52
C ALA A 440 6.50 0.57 3.03
N LEU A 441 7.16 -0.52 2.64
CA LEU A 441 7.67 -0.72 1.29
C LEU A 441 6.57 -1.32 0.42
N ARG A 442 5.73 -0.45 -0.16
CA ARG A 442 4.57 -0.92 -0.92
C ARG A 442 5.01 -1.60 -2.22
N GLY A 443 4.20 -2.55 -2.68
CA GLY A 443 4.58 -3.43 -3.79
C GLY A 443 4.31 -2.88 -5.18
N GLU A 444 3.56 -1.79 -5.31
CA GLU A 444 3.23 -1.22 -6.62
C GLU A 444 3.42 0.29 -6.61
N SER A 445 3.65 0.85 -7.80
CA SER A 445 4.05 2.25 -7.96
C SER A 445 3.07 3.24 -7.33
N ASN A 446 1.77 2.97 -7.44
CA ASN A 446 0.74 3.89 -6.96
C ASN A 446 -0.13 3.31 -5.83
N VAL A 447 0.38 2.36 -5.02
CA VAL A 447 -0.44 1.84 -3.90
C VAL A 447 -0.75 2.96 -2.90
N GLN A 448 0.19 3.86 -2.64
CA GLN A 448 -0.09 4.99 -1.76
C GLN A 448 -1.20 5.85 -2.36
N GLY A 449 -1.06 6.23 -3.64
CA GLY A 449 -2.04 7.10 -4.31
C GLY A 449 -3.42 6.47 -4.48
N SER A 450 -3.48 5.20 -4.88
CA SER A 450 -4.76 4.51 -5.04
C SER A 450 -5.47 4.31 -3.70
N THR A 451 -4.69 4.16 -2.61
CA THR A 451 -5.25 4.09 -1.27
C THR A 451 -5.72 5.48 -0.81
N ASP A 452 -4.94 6.52 -1.07
CA ASP A 452 -5.36 7.91 -0.76
C ASP A 452 -6.65 8.29 -1.49
N ASN A 453 -6.84 7.78 -2.72
CA ASN A 453 -8.05 7.99 -3.52
C ASN A 453 -9.11 6.91 -3.27
N CYS A 454 -8.83 6.01 -2.36
CA CYS A 454 -9.75 5.13 -1.66
C CYS A 454 -10.56 4.17 -2.55
N LEU A 455 -9.82 3.36 -3.33
CA LEU A 455 -10.41 2.20 -3.99
C LEU A 455 -10.53 1.06 -2.99
N LEU A 456 -11.18 1.35 -1.85
CA LEU A 456 -11.40 0.41 -0.74
C LEU A 456 -12.80 0.65 -0.19
N PHE A 457 -13.48 -0.43 0.20
CA PHE A 457 -14.89 -0.36 0.56
C PHE A 457 -15.20 0.55 1.75
N HIS A 458 -14.29 0.65 2.70
CA HIS A 458 -14.59 1.25 4.02
C HIS A 458 -14.21 2.72 4.12
N ILE A 459 -13.58 3.29 3.09
CA ILE A 459 -13.12 4.69 3.10
C ILE A 459 -13.40 5.39 1.77
N LEU A 460 -13.63 6.69 1.87
CA LEU A 460 -13.76 7.62 0.72
C LEU A 460 -12.45 8.41 0.57
N PRO A 461 -12.20 9.02 -0.60
CA PRO A 461 -10.95 9.77 -0.82
C PRO A 461 -10.56 10.66 0.36
N GLY A 462 -9.28 10.61 0.73
CA GLY A 462 -8.77 11.33 1.88
C GLY A 462 -9.08 10.66 3.22
N TYR A 463 -9.40 9.37 3.20
CA TYR A 463 -9.62 8.56 4.41
C TYR A 463 -10.86 9.00 5.21
N ASN A 464 -11.86 9.56 4.54
CA ASN A 464 -13.16 9.77 5.17
C ASN A 464 -13.90 8.43 5.24
N PRO A 465 -14.55 8.10 6.36
CA PRO A 465 -15.28 6.82 6.44
C PRO A 465 -16.40 6.72 5.40
N THR A 466 -16.62 5.54 4.86
CA THR A 466 -17.77 5.27 4.00
C THR A 466 -19.05 5.40 4.85
N PRO A 467 -20.12 6.01 4.33
CA PRO A 467 -21.36 6.15 5.10
C PRO A 467 -21.95 4.80 5.56
N ARG A 468 -22.55 4.81 6.73
CA ARG A 468 -23.22 3.65 7.32
C ARG A 468 -24.72 3.89 7.39
N ALA A 469 -25.50 2.81 7.39
CA ALA A 469 -26.95 2.85 7.37
C ALA A 469 -27.55 3.62 8.56
N SER A 470 -26.88 3.61 9.72
CA SER A 470 -27.33 4.35 10.91
C SER A 470 -27.11 5.86 10.81
N LEU A 471 -26.44 6.33 9.75
CA LEU A 471 -26.12 7.75 9.57
C LEU A 471 -26.80 8.27 8.30
N PRO A 472 -28.12 8.47 8.29
CA PRO A 472 -28.87 8.78 7.08
C PRO A 472 -28.65 10.19 6.53
N SER A 473 -28.14 11.13 7.34
CA SER A 473 -27.91 12.50 6.89
C SER A 473 -26.45 12.89 7.04
N LEU A 474 -26.03 13.90 6.26
CA LEU A 474 -24.68 14.45 6.36
C LEU A 474 -24.40 14.98 7.78
N GLN A 475 -25.39 15.60 8.41
CA GLN A 475 -25.24 16.08 9.79
C GLN A 475 -24.88 14.93 10.75
N GLU A 476 -25.64 13.84 10.69
CA GLU A 476 -25.38 12.65 11.52
C GLU A 476 -24.02 12.04 11.23
N TYR A 477 -23.65 11.99 9.95
CA TYR A 477 -22.34 11.52 9.54
C TYR A 477 -21.22 12.36 10.15
N ASP A 478 -21.34 13.67 10.05
CA ASP A 478 -20.34 14.61 10.61
C ASP A 478 -20.23 14.47 12.11
N GLU A 479 -21.37 14.40 12.81
CA GLU A 479 -21.40 14.25 14.28
C GLU A 479 -20.72 12.95 14.72
N ALA A 480 -20.96 11.86 14.00
CA ALA A 480 -20.41 10.54 14.35
C ALA A 480 -18.92 10.39 14.03
N ASN A 481 -18.44 11.07 12.99
CA ASN A 481 -17.11 10.82 12.44
C ASN A 481 -16.11 11.94 12.69
N THR A 482 -16.50 13.02 13.36
CA THR A 482 -15.60 14.16 13.61
C THR A 482 -15.10 14.10 15.04
N PRO A 483 -13.87 13.70 15.27
CA PRO A 483 -13.36 13.57 16.64
C PRO A 483 -13.24 14.96 17.30
N GLN A 484 -13.64 15.01 18.55
CA GLN A 484 -13.57 16.23 19.35
C GLN A 484 -12.45 16.10 20.38
N SER A 485 -11.87 17.20 20.75
CA SER A 485 -10.87 17.25 21.79
C SER A 485 -10.95 18.60 22.49
N ASP A 486 -11.08 18.56 23.79
CA ASP A 486 -11.02 19.79 24.60
C ASP A 486 -9.59 20.09 25.05
N ASP A 487 -8.61 19.25 24.68
CA ASP A 487 -7.21 19.48 24.97
C ASP A 487 -6.71 20.66 24.11
N PRO A 488 -6.39 21.80 24.74
CA PRO A 488 -5.95 22.97 23.97
C PRO A 488 -4.60 22.79 23.27
N LYS A 489 -3.88 21.71 23.59
CA LYS A 489 -2.59 21.41 23.00
C LYS A 489 -2.71 20.48 21.79
N SER A 490 -3.93 20.08 21.43
CA SER A 490 -4.16 19.19 20.29
C SER A 490 -4.57 19.98 19.06
N ALA A 491 -3.94 19.69 17.93
CA ALA A 491 -4.36 20.23 16.64
C ALA A 491 -5.64 19.53 16.15
N ASN A 492 -5.80 18.26 16.48
CA ASN A 492 -6.97 17.46 16.11
C ASN A 492 -7.43 17.73 14.68
N TRP A 493 -6.56 17.46 13.69
CA TRP A 493 -6.87 17.83 12.29
C TRP A 493 -8.11 17.17 11.74
N TRP A 494 -8.50 16.00 12.23
CA TRP A 494 -9.74 15.37 11.80
C TRP A 494 -11.00 16.15 12.21
N GLN A 495 -10.87 17.18 13.06
CA GLN A 495 -11.99 18.10 13.35
C GLN A 495 -12.47 18.82 12.08
N ASN A 496 -11.64 18.86 11.03
CA ASN A 496 -11.99 19.49 9.75
C ASN A 496 -12.70 18.52 8.79
N ARG A 497 -13.03 17.32 9.24
CA ARG A 497 -13.71 16.33 8.39
C ARG A 497 -14.96 16.86 7.69
N PRO A 498 -15.84 17.68 8.34
CA PRO A 498 -16.98 18.23 7.60
C PRO A 498 -16.59 19.03 6.35
N LYS A 499 -15.47 19.74 6.40
CA LYS A 499 -14.98 20.50 5.24
C LYS A 499 -14.52 19.56 4.13
N TYR A 500 -13.89 18.44 4.52
CA TYR A 500 -13.35 17.48 3.57
C TYR A 500 -14.45 16.71 2.86
N ILE A 501 -15.46 16.24 3.61
CA ILE A 501 -16.54 15.46 3.02
C ILE A 501 -17.47 16.33 2.17
N ALA A 502 -17.80 17.56 2.61
CA ALA A 502 -18.63 18.48 1.82
C ALA A 502 -17.94 18.82 0.49
N SER A 503 -16.62 19.09 0.55
CA SER A 503 -15.85 19.41 -0.67
C SER A 503 -15.75 18.20 -1.61
N PHE A 504 -15.61 16.98 -1.08
CA PHE A 504 -15.63 15.74 -1.86
C PHE A 504 -16.97 15.57 -2.58
N LEU A 505 -18.07 15.80 -1.88
CA LEU A 505 -19.40 15.68 -2.46
C LEU A 505 -19.61 16.69 -3.59
N LYS A 506 -19.10 17.92 -3.44
CA LYS A 506 -19.13 18.92 -4.50
C LYS A 506 -18.25 18.54 -5.69
N ALA A 507 -17.16 17.81 -5.47
CA ALA A 507 -16.34 17.33 -6.57
C ALA A 507 -17.07 16.24 -7.38
N MET A 508 -17.79 15.34 -6.71
CA MET A 508 -18.58 14.31 -7.39
C MET A 508 -19.82 14.89 -8.07
N TYR A 509 -20.53 15.78 -7.37
CA TYR A 509 -21.86 16.28 -7.79
C TYR A 509 -21.88 17.81 -7.69
N PRO A 510 -21.22 18.50 -8.63
CA PRO A 510 -20.99 19.94 -8.50
C PRO A 510 -22.25 20.81 -8.46
N GLU A 511 -23.35 20.33 -9.06
CA GLU A 511 -24.59 21.11 -9.12
C GLU A 511 -25.49 20.90 -7.91
N GLN A 512 -25.10 19.99 -6.98
CA GLN A 512 -25.95 19.60 -5.85
C GLN A 512 -25.45 20.15 -4.53
N ASP A 513 -26.36 20.39 -3.64
CA ASP A 513 -26.05 20.67 -2.23
C ASP A 513 -25.45 19.41 -1.57
N PRO A 514 -24.36 19.50 -0.79
CA PRO A 514 -23.78 18.33 -0.15
C PRO A 514 -24.74 17.51 0.71
N LYS A 515 -25.74 18.16 1.34
CA LYS A 515 -26.75 17.43 2.15
C LYS A 515 -27.58 16.51 1.26
N THR A 516 -27.89 16.94 0.04
CA THR A 516 -28.63 16.13 -0.94
C THR A 516 -27.75 15.01 -1.48
N SER A 517 -26.55 15.35 -1.96
CA SER A 517 -25.69 14.35 -2.59
C SER A 517 -25.10 13.34 -1.63
N TYR A 518 -25.01 13.66 -0.34
CA TYR A 518 -24.64 12.65 0.68
C TYR A 518 -25.56 11.44 0.60
N LYS A 519 -26.88 11.68 0.42
CA LYS A 519 -27.86 10.60 0.34
C LYS A 519 -27.71 9.74 -0.91
N TRP A 520 -26.96 10.21 -1.90
CA TRP A 520 -26.71 9.47 -3.15
C TRP A 520 -25.55 8.47 -2.99
N LEU A 521 -24.71 8.63 -1.97
CA LEU A 521 -23.63 7.69 -1.72
C LEU A 521 -24.21 6.35 -1.21
N PRO A 522 -23.73 5.22 -1.71
CA PRO A 522 -24.15 3.94 -1.16
C PRO A 522 -23.66 3.79 0.27
N LYS A 523 -24.50 3.21 1.11
CA LYS A 523 -24.18 3.01 2.54
C LYS A 523 -24.00 1.54 2.85
N LEU A 524 -23.05 1.25 3.73
CA LEU A 524 -22.85 -0.07 4.31
C LEU A 524 -23.80 -0.23 5.49
N ASP A 525 -24.19 -1.46 5.82
CA ASP A 525 -24.76 -1.74 7.14
C ASP A 525 -23.67 -1.48 8.18
N ASP A 526 -24.08 -1.19 9.42
CA ASP A 526 -23.14 -0.70 10.43
C ASP A 526 -21.95 -1.63 10.70
N ASP A 527 -22.17 -2.93 10.62
CA ASP A 527 -21.12 -3.93 10.85
C ASP A 527 -20.70 -4.67 9.56
N GLN A 528 -21.12 -4.19 8.41
CA GLN A 528 -20.86 -4.88 7.13
C GLN A 528 -19.38 -4.84 6.75
N ASN A 529 -18.85 -6.01 6.42
CA ASN A 529 -17.51 -6.19 5.90
C ASN A 529 -17.62 -6.53 4.41
N ALA A 530 -17.09 -5.65 3.56
CA ALA A 530 -17.09 -5.85 2.10
C ALA A 530 -15.65 -6.00 1.56
N SER A 531 -14.76 -6.51 2.41
CA SER A 531 -13.35 -6.68 2.06
C SER A 531 -13.14 -7.84 1.08
N TRP A 532 -11.94 -7.92 0.52
CA TRP A 532 -11.54 -8.87 -0.51
C TRP A 532 -11.95 -10.32 -0.22
N LEU A 533 -11.58 -10.84 0.96
CA LEU A 533 -11.90 -12.24 1.28
C LEU A 533 -13.41 -12.46 1.37
N VAL A 534 -14.12 -11.51 1.98
CA VAL A 534 -15.59 -11.58 2.08
C VAL A 534 -16.23 -11.53 0.68
N MET A 535 -15.74 -10.63 -0.17
CA MET A 535 -16.22 -10.51 -1.55
C MET A 535 -16.11 -11.82 -2.31
N PHE A 536 -14.92 -12.46 -2.25
CA PHE A 536 -14.72 -13.70 -3.00
C PHE A 536 -15.43 -14.90 -2.36
N ASP A 537 -15.62 -14.90 -1.05
CA ASP A 537 -16.46 -15.90 -0.40
C ASP A 537 -17.91 -15.82 -0.90
N LYS A 538 -18.45 -14.60 -0.91
CA LYS A 538 -19.82 -14.38 -1.43
C LYS A 538 -19.92 -14.71 -2.92
N MET A 539 -18.91 -14.36 -3.70
CA MET A 539 -18.88 -14.66 -5.12
C MET A 539 -18.84 -16.18 -5.34
N TYR A 540 -18.07 -16.90 -4.54
CA TYR A 540 -18.02 -18.36 -4.57
C TYR A 540 -19.41 -18.96 -4.28
N ASN A 541 -20.15 -18.35 -3.37
CA ASN A 541 -21.50 -18.80 -3.00
C ASN A 541 -22.58 -18.33 -3.98
N GLY A 542 -22.20 -17.65 -5.08
CA GLY A 542 -23.14 -17.27 -6.13
C GLY A 542 -23.88 -15.95 -5.89
N ASP A 543 -23.43 -15.16 -4.94
CA ASP A 543 -24.12 -13.90 -4.58
C ASP A 543 -23.91 -12.78 -5.60
N PHE A 544 -22.89 -12.86 -6.44
CA PHE A 544 -22.55 -11.80 -7.41
C PHE A 544 -22.97 -12.17 -8.82
N LYS A 545 -23.29 -11.15 -9.62
CA LYS A 545 -23.65 -11.26 -11.03
C LYS A 545 -22.60 -10.65 -11.94
N GLY A 546 -22.07 -9.49 -11.57
CA GLY A 546 -21.11 -8.75 -12.38
C GLY A 546 -19.83 -8.43 -11.63
N PHE A 547 -18.74 -8.29 -12.39
CA PHE A 547 -17.42 -8.08 -11.76
C PHE A 547 -16.51 -7.32 -12.71
N PHE A 548 -15.78 -6.36 -12.14
CA PHE A 548 -14.72 -5.63 -12.82
C PHE A 548 -13.37 -5.98 -12.18
N ALA A 549 -12.42 -6.42 -12.99
CA ALA A 549 -11.01 -6.62 -12.58
C ALA A 549 -10.17 -5.64 -13.40
N TRP A 550 -9.91 -4.48 -12.84
CA TRP A 550 -9.22 -3.40 -13.54
C TRP A 550 -7.76 -3.34 -13.12
N GLY A 551 -6.85 -3.69 -14.02
CA GLY A 551 -5.42 -3.72 -13.70
C GLY A 551 -5.07 -4.61 -12.53
N GLN A 552 -5.74 -5.76 -12.41
CA GLN A 552 -5.64 -6.65 -11.27
C GLN A 552 -5.86 -8.09 -11.73
N ASN A 553 -5.20 -9.05 -11.09
CA ASN A 553 -5.27 -10.47 -11.46
C ASN A 553 -5.68 -11.32 -10.23
N PRO A 554 -6.94 -11.21 -9.78
CA PRO A 554 -7.37 -11.90 -8.55
C PRO A 554 -7.27 -13.42 -8.60
N ALA A 555 -7.38 -14.05 -9.79
CA ALA A 555 -7.25 -15.51 -9.92
C ALA A 555 -5.81 -16.00 -9.62
N GLY A 556 -4.85 -15.07 -9.60
CA GLY A 556 -3.47 -15.37 -9.19
C GLY A 556 -3.10 -14.74 -7.85
N SER A 557 -3.62 -13.53 -7.57
CA SER A 557 -3.21 -12.76 -6.39
C SER A 557 -4.06 -13.03 -5.15
N GLY A 558 -5.24 -13.59 -5.31
CA GLY A 558 -6.14 -13.86 -4.19
C GLY A 558 -5.81 -15.15 -3.46
N ALA A 559 -5.84 -15.11 -2.14
CA ALA A 559 -5.65 -16.31 -1.31
C ALA A 559 -6.70 -17.36 -1.68
N ASN A 560 -6.34 -18.64 -1.56
CA ASN A 560 -7.17 -19.76 -1.93
C ASN A 560 -7.64 -19.60 -3.40
N ALA A 561 -6.65 -19.62 -4.30
CA ALA A 561 -6.90 -19.33 -5.72
C ALA A 561 -7.88 -20.31 -6.36
N ASN A 562 -7.94 -21.56 -5.89
CA ASN A 562 -8.95 -22.53 -6.36
C ASN A 562 -10.36 -21.97 -6.13
N LYS A 563 -10.63 -21.47 -4.93
CA LYS A 563 -11.91 -20.87 -4.55
C LYS A 563 -12.20 -19.63 -5.41
N THR A 564 -11.19 -18.78 -5.59
CA THR A 564 -11.32 -17.56 -6.39
C THR A 564 -11.70 -17.90 -7.84
N ARG A 565 -11.01 -18.88 -8.44
CA ARG A 565 -11.28 -19.28 -9.83
C ARG A 565 -12.69 -19.85 -9.99
N GLU A 566 -13.12 -20.71 -9.05
CA GLU A 566 -14.48 -21.21 -9.03
C GLU A 566 -15.52 -20.09 -8.86
N ALA A 567 -15.21 -19.11 -8.01
CA ALA A 567 -16.09 -17.96 -7.79
C ALA A 567 -16.37 -17.20 -9.10
N LEU A 568 -15.34 -17.02 -9.93
CA LEU A 568 -15.50 -16.33 -11.22
C LEU A 568 -16.48 -17.06 -12.14
N SER A 569 -16.58 -18.40 -12.04
CA SER A 569 -17.49 -19.19 -12.87
C SER A 569 -18.96 -19.01 -12.48
N ASN A 570 -19.24 -18.43 -11.32
CA ASN A 570 -20.61 -18.17 -10.86
C ASN A 570 -21.17 -16.82 -11.34
N LEU A 571 -20.34 -16.01 -11.98
CA LEU A 571 -20.74 -14.69 -12.48
C LEU A 571 -21.53 -14.81 -13.78
N ASP A 572 -22.40 -13.83 -14.04
CA ASP A 572 -23.05 -13.71 -15.34
C ASP A 572 -22.12 -13.02 -16.34
N TRP A 573 -21.36 -11.99 -15.87
CA TRP A 573 -20.42 -11.28 -16.73
C TRP A 573 -19.27 -10.72 -15.92
N MET A 574 -18.12 -10.54 -16.60
CA MET A 574 -16.99 -9.83 -15.99
C MET A 574 -16.23 -9.04 -17.05
N VAL A 575 -15.61 -7.96 -16.61
CA VAL A 575 -14.80 -7.06 -17.44
C VAL A 575 -13.38 -7.07 -16.88
N VAL A 576 -12.40 -7.34 -17.73
CA VAL A 576 -10.98 -7.30 -17.36
C VAL A 576 -10.31 -6.21 -18.20
N ALA A 577 -9.68 -5.23 -17.57
CA ALA A 577 -8.85 -4.25 -18.27
C ALA A 577 -7.39 -4.53 -17.90
N ASN A 578 -6.56 -4.86 -18.89
CA ASN A 578 -5.18 -5.24 -18.62
C ASN A 578 -4.35 -5.13 -19.92
N ILE A 579 -3.05 -5.37 -19.80
CA ILE A 579 -2.09 -5.27 -20.90
C ILE A 579 -1.92 -6.61 -21.61
N PHE A 580 -1.83 -7.68 -20.83
CA PHE A 580 -1.61 -9.05 -21.32
C PHE A 580 -2.71 -9.97 -20.83
N ASP A 581 -2.89 -11.09 -21.52
CA ASP A 581 -3.74 -12.17 -21.03
C ASP A 581 -3.23 -12.63 -19.65
N ASN A 582 -4.15 -13.11 -18.82
CA ASN A 582 -3.83 -13.47 -17.45
C ASN A 582 -4.84 -14.46 -16.88
N GLU A 583 -4.50 -14.97 -15.70
CA GLU A 583 -5.29 -16.04 -15.06
C GLU A 583 -6.73 -15.64 -14.78
N THR A 584 -6.98 -14.33 -14.55
CA THR A 584 -8.34 -13.84 -14.31
C THR A 584 -9.15 -13.81 -15.62
N ALA A 585 -8.57 -13.21 -16.67
CA ALA A 585 -9.25 -13.08 -17.96
C ALA A 585 -9.55 -14.46 -18.57
N SER A 586 -8.60 -15.39 -18.44
CA SER A 586 -8.68 -16.70 -19.08
C SER A 586 -9.04 -17.84 -18.12
N PHE A 587 -9.60 -17.53 -16.95
CA PHE A 587 -9.91 -18.54 -15.92
C PHE A 587 -10.76 -19.68 -16.47
N TRP A 588 -11.65 -19.40 -17.41
CA TRP A 588 -12.63 -20.35 -17.98
C TRP A 588 -11.97 -21.50 -18.73
N LYS A 589 -10.72 -21.36 -19.14
CA LYS A 589 -9.95 -22.42 -19.81
C LYS A 589 -8.76 -22.89 -18.97
N GLY A 590 -8.73 -22.50 -17.69
CA GLY A 590 -7.62 -22.85 -16.80
C GLY A 590 -7.67 -24.28 -16.28
N PRO A 591 -6.67 -24.65 -15.48
CA PRO A 591 -6.64 -25.99 -14.89
C PRO A 591 -7.95 -26.30 -14.15
N HIS A 592 -8.47 -27.50 -14.37
CA HIS A 592 -9.70 -28.03 -13.77
C HIS A 592 -10.99 -27.28 -14.19
N MET A 593 -10.91 -26.44 -15.22
CA MET A 593 -12.10 -25.76 -15.77
C MET A 593 -12.50 -26.38 -17.10
N ASP A 594 -13.80 -26.47 -17.30
CA ASP A 594 -14.37 -26.96 -18.58
C ASP A 594 -15.13 -25.78 -19.21
N PRO A 595 -14.61 -25.17 -20.28
CA PRO A 595 -15.26 -24.00 -20.88
C PRO A 595 -16.73 -24.19 -21.18
N ASP A 596 -17.13 -25.40 -21.61
CA ASP A 596 -18.52 -25.71 -21.94
C ASP A 596 -19.48 -25.60 -20.74
N GLN A 597 -18.94 -25.59 -19.52
CA GLN A 597 -19.70 -25.48 -18.27
C GLN A 597 -19.66 -24.07 -17.65
N VAL A 598 -18.82 -23.17 -18.17
CA VAL A 598 -18.65 -21.83 -17.59
C VAL A 598 -19.56 -20.83 -18.30
N LYS A 599 -20.57 -20.34 -17.58
CA LYS A 599 -21.56 -19.39 -18.13
C LYS A 599 -21.05 -17.96 -18.23
N THR A 600 -19.95 -17.61 -17.56
CA THR A 600 -19.50 -16.23 -17.41
C THR A 600 -19.09 -15.62 -18.74
N GLU A 601 -19.73 -14.52 -19.10
CA GLU A 601 -19.36 -13.69 -20.26
C GLU A 601 -18.14 -12.85 -19.86
N VAL A 602 -17.08 -12.84 -20.69
CA VAL A 602 -15.84 -12.11 -20.34
C VAL A 602 -15.51 -11.10 -21.45
N PHE A 603 -15.30 -9.86 -21.01
CA PHE A 603 -14.80 -8.77 -21.87
C PHE A 603 -13.37 -8.44 -21.47
N PHE A 604 -12.45 -8.48 -22.41
CA PHE A 604 -11.06 -8.04 -22.18
C PHE A 604 -10.84 -6.72 -22.91
N LEU A 605 -10.56 -5.68 -22.13
CA LEU A 605 -10.31 -4.33 -22.65
C LEU A 605 -8.79 -4.07 -22.66
N PRO A 606 -8.18 -3.89 -23.85
CA PRO A 606 -6.74 -3.74 -23.94
C PRO A 606 -6.27 -2.35 -23.46
N ALA A 607 -5.44 -2.34 -22.42
CA ALA A 607 -4.98 -1.10 -21.78
C ALA A 607 -3.61 -0.65 -22.30
N GLY A 608 -3.37 0.64 -22.22
CA GLY A 608 -2.04 1.23 -22.48
C GLY A 608 -1.10 0.97 -21.30
N VAL A 609 0.22 0.95 -21.59
CA VAL A 609 1.21 0.88 -20.52
C VAL A 609 1.41 2.26 -19.89
N SER A 610 2.02 2.30 -18.72
CA SER A 610 2.11 3.51 -17.88
C SER A 610 2.69 4.74 -18.59
N TYR A 611 3.64 4.55 -19.49
CA TYR A 611 4.28 5.67 -20.19
C TYR A 611 3.69 5.92 -21.60
N GLU A 612 2.58 5.28 -21.89
CA GLU A 612 1.72 5.58 -23.05
C GLU A 612 0.57 6.54 -22.69
N LYS A 613 0.50 6.97 -21.44
CA LYS A 613 -0.57 7.85 -20.95
C LYS A 613 0.00 8.89 -19.99
N GLU A 614 -0.83 9.83 -19.58
CA GLU A 614 -0.43 10.95 -18.72
C GLU A 614 -1.24 10.94 -17.44
N GLY A 615 -0.59 11.31 -16.33
CA GLY A 615 -1.23 11.38 -15.02
C GLY A 615 -0.20 11.36 -13.91
N SER A 616 -0.66 11.30 -12.67
CA SER A 616 0.24 11.29 -11.51
C SER A 616 0.21 9.98 -10.76
N ILE A 617 1.32 9.69 -10.07
CA ILE A 617 1.36 8.61 -9.07
C ILE A 617 1.91 9.17 -7.75
N THR A 618 1.60 8.49 -6.66
CA THR A 618 2.16 8.79 -5.34
C THR A 618 2.86 7.54 -4.82
N ASN A 619 4.17 7.64 -4.61
CA ASN A 619 4.98 6.50 -4.16
C ASN A 619 4.90 6.30 -2.65
N SER A 620 5.57 5.27 -2.10
CA SER A 620 5.55 5.00 -0.65
C SER A 620 6.02 6.20 0.17
N GLY A 621 7.02 6.94 -0.31
CA GLY A 621 7.54 8.12 0.37
C GLY A 621 6.65 9.36 0.26
N ARG A 622 5.50 9.22 -0.35
CA ARG A 622 4.49 10.27 -0.52
C ARG A 622 4.90 11.37 -1.50
N TRP A 623 5.88 11.08 -2.40
CA TRP A 623 6.18 11.94 -3.52
C TRP A 623 5.07 11.73 -4.56
N MET A 624 4.45 12.84 -4.96
CA MET A 624 3.46 12.86 -6.04
C MET A 624 4.21 13.24 -7.30
N GLN A 625 4.12 12.43 -8.33
CA GLN A 625 4.97 12.59 -9.52
C GLN A 625 4.14 12.44 -10.79
N TRP A 626 4.44 13.27 -11.79
CA TRP A 626 3.69 13.29 -13.06
C TRP A 626 4.38 12.44 -14.11
N ARG A 627 3.60 11.62 -14.80
CA ARG A 627 4.01 10.85 -15.97
C ARG A 627 3.54 11.58 -17.23
N TYR A 628 4.41 11.67 -18.22
CA TYR A 628 4.04 12.18 -19.55
C TYR A 628 3.89 11.01 -20.52
N ALA A 629 2.94 11.13 -21.46
CA ALA A 629 2.80 10.15 -22.53
C ALA A 629 3.97 10.28 -23.50
N GLY A 630 4.68 9.17 -23.73
CA GLY A 630 5.76 9.10 -24.72
C GLY A 630 5.27 8.44 -26.00
N PRO A 631 5.37 7.10 -26.11
CA PRO A 631 4.87 6.40 -27.29
C PRO A 631 3.34 6.37 -27.31
N LYS A 632 2.79 6.14 -28.49
CA LYS A 632 1.35 5.91 -28.64
C LYS A 632 1.00 4.51 -28.13
N PRO A 633 -0.19 4.32 -27.58
CA PRO A 633 -0.66 2.97 -27.27
C PRO A 633 -0.63 2.06 -28.48
N LEU A 634 -0.27 0.80 -28.26
CA LEU A 634 -0.09 -0.19 -29.33
C LEU A 634 -1.47 -0.66 -29.84
N GLY A 635 -1.60 -0.75 -31.17
CA GLY A 635 -2.84 -1.24 -31.79
C GLY A 635 -4.06 -0.40 -31.39
N GLU A 636 -5.09 -1.07 -30.87
CA GLU A 636 -6.32 -0.40 -30.42
C GLU A 636 -6.34 -0.19 -28.90
N CYS A 637 -5.22 -0.38 -28.22
CA CYS A 637 -5.11 -0.15 -26.76
C CYS A 637 -5.50 1.28 -26.40
N ARG A 638 -6.10 1.47 -25.24
CA ARG A 638 -6.51 2.80 -24.74
C ARG A 638 -5.97 3.05 -23.34
N PRO A 639 -5.65 4.29 -23.01
CA PRO A 639 -5.44 4.66 -21.60
C PRO A 639 -6.67 4.30 -20.78
N ASP A 640 -6.45 3.93 -19.51
CA ASP A 640 -7.54 3.52 -18.63
C ASP A 640 -8.59 4.61 -18.46
N GLY A 641 -8.15 5.87 -18.35
CA GLY A 641 -9.06 7.01 -18.23
C GLY A 641 -10.06 7.11 -19.37
N ASP A 642 -9.59 6.85 -20.60
CA ASP A 642 -10.47 6.90 -21.79
C ASP A 642 -11.55 5.81 -21.71
N MET A 643 -11.17 4.62 -21.28
CA MET A 643 -12.13 3.51 -21.12
C MET A 643 -13.17 3.84 -20.05
N ILE A 644 -12.73 4.40 -18.92
CA ILE A 644 -13.63 4.75 -17.81
C ILE A 644 -14.61 5.84 -18.25
N TYR A 645 -14.12 6.87 -18.92
CA TYR A 645 -14.95 7.98 -19.37
C TYR A 645 -15.98 7.53 -20.42
N ASP A 646 -15.55 6.75 -21.42
CA ASP A 646 -16.42 6.24 -22.47
C ASP A 646 -17.52 5.34 -21.87
N LEU A 647 -17.14 4.46 -20.95
CA LEU A 647 -18.13 3.59 -20.27
C LEU A 647 -19.15 4.42 -19.50
N LEU A 648 -18.71 5.43 -18.75
CA LEU A 648 -19.61 6.31 -18.01
C LEU A 648 -20.61 6.99 -18.94
N THR A 649 -20.12 7.58 -20.03
CA THR A 649 -21.01 8.32 -20.95
C THR A 649 -22.07 7.41 -21.57
N ARG A 650 -21.71 6.16 -21.86
CA ARG A 650 -22.68 5.19 -22.40
C ARG A 650 -23.71 4.78 -21.34
N ILE A 651 -23.26 4.58 -20.10
CA ILE A 651 -24.18 4.27 -18.99
C ILE A 651 -25.14 5.47 -18.76
N GLN A 652 -24.61 6.70 -18.72
CA GLN A 652 -25.45 7.90 -18.56
C GLN A 652 -26.49 8.01 -19.69
N LYS A 653 -26.07 7.73 -20.92
CA LYS A 653 -26.99 7.77 -22.08
C LYS A 653 -28.14 6.80 -21.87
N LEU A 654 -27.84 5.58 -21.46
CA LEU A 654 -28.89 4.57 -21.20
C LEU A 654 -29.87 5.04 -20.11
N TYR A 655 -29.35 5.58 -19.01
CA TYR A 655 -30.24 6.07 -17.94
C TYR A 655 -31.03 7.30 -18.36
N ARG A 656 -30.48 8.15 -19.20
CA ARG A 656 -31.18 9.33 -19.71
C ARG A 656 -32.32 8.93 -20.65
N GLU A 657 -32.08 7.95 -21.52
CA GLU A 657 -33.06 7.51 -22.53
C GLU A 657 -34.10 6.55 -21.99
N GLU A 658 -33.70 5.64 -21.10
CA GLU A 658 -34.55 4.54 -20.63
C GLU A 658 -35.02 4.69 -19.18
N GLY A 659 -34.44 5.61 -18.43
CA GLY A 659 -34.63 5.68 -16.98
C GLY A 659 -34.01 4.47 -16.27
N GLY A 660 -34.42 4.22 -15.06
CA GLY A 660 -33.92 3.08 -14.25
C GLY A 660 -33.91 3.40 -12.77
N GLU A 661 -33.47 2.46 -11.97
CA GLU A 661 -33.45 2.59 -10.52
C GLU A 661 -32.44 3.66 -10.07
N PHE A 662 -32.93 4.61 -9.27
CA PHE A 662 -32.10 5.62 -8.59
C PHE A 662 -31.04 6.20 -9.53
N ALA A 663 -31.48 6.81 -10.62
CA ALA A 663 -30.60 7.29 -11.69
C ALA A 663 -29.84 8.59 -11.32
N GLU A 664 -30.28 9.31 -10.31
CA GLU A 664 -29.76 10.64 -9.94
C GLU A 664 -28.23 10.66 -9.76
N PRO A 665 -27.61 9.74 -8.99
CA PRO A 665 -26.15 9.79 -8.83
C PRO A 665 -25.39 9.54 -10.15
N ILE A 666 -25.98 8.77 -11.06
CA ILE A 666 -25.36 8.48 -12.37
C ILE A 666 -25.45 9.72 -13.27
N LEU A 667 -26.66 10.29 -13.36
CA LEU A 667 -26.91 11.40 -14.28
C LEU A 667 -26.26 12.70 -13.84
N ASN A 668 -25.99 12.87 -12.54
CA ASN A 668 -25.41 14.09 -11.99
C ASN A 668 -23.93 14.00 -11.66
N LEU A 669 -23.30 12.85 -11.91
CA LEU A 669 -21.86 12.71 -11.67
C LEU A 669 -21.10 13.70 -12.58
N ASN A 670 -20.09 14.34 -12.03
CA ASN A 670 -19.27 15.32 -12.74
C ASN A 670 -18.61 14.70 -13.96
N THR A 671 -18.93 15.22 -15.14
CA THR A 671 -18.36 14.77 -16.42
C THR A 671 -17.43 15.80 -17.05
N ASP A 672 -17.13 16.90 -16.37
CA ASP A 672 -16.17 17.89 -16.87
C ASP A 672 -14.74 17.40 -16.60
N ILE A 673 -14.42 16.29 -17.23
CA ILE A 673 -13.15 15.55 -17.05
C ILE A 673 -12.55 15.17 -18.40
N SER A 674 -13.07 15.75 -19.48
CA SER A 674 -12.60 15.38 -20.83
C SER A 674 -12.28 16.61 -21.65
N THR A 675 -11.43 16.40 -22.66
CA THR A 675 -11.12 17.36 -23.70
C THR A 675 -11.18 16.60 -25.02
N ASN A 676 -11.95 17.11 -25.99
CA ASN A 676 -12.14 16.45 -27.28
C ASN A 676 -12.65 15.00 -27.14
N HIS A 677 -13.53 14.78 -26.16
CA HIS A 677 -14.14 13.45 -25.87
C HIS A 677 -13.15 12.39 -25.40
N GLU A 678 -11.96 12.81 -24.94
CA GLU A 678 -10.97 11.93 -24.32
C GLU A 678 -10.76 12.38 -22.89
N PHE A 679 -10.48 11.44 -21.99
CA PHE A 679 -10.18 11.71 -20.58
C PHE A 679 -9.02 12.70 -20.48
N ASP A 680 -9.19 13.73 -19.66
CA ASP A 680 -8.17 14.75 -19.48
C ASP A 680 -7.61 14.68 -18.05
N PRO A 681 -6.42 14.10 -17.86
CA PRO A 681 -5.86 13.97 -16.52
C PRO A 681 -5.60 15.32 -15.84
N HIS A 682 -5.37 16.39 -16.59
CA HIS A 682 -5.21 17.72 -15.98
C HIS A 682 -6.52 18.23 -15.38
N LYS A 683 -7.64 18.00 -16.06
CA LYS A 683 -8.95 18.39 -15.52
C LYS A 683 -9.26 17.60 -14.24
N VAL A 684 -8.98 16.30 -14.25
CA VAL A 684 -9.24 15.48 -13.06
C VAL A 684 -8.27 15.86 -11.93
N ALA A 685 -6.99 16.10 -12.22
CA ALA A 685 -6.03 16.54 -11.21
C ALA A 685 -6.46 17.86 -10.57
N LYS A 686 -6.99 18.82 -11.36
CA LYS A 686 -7.53 20.07 -10.84
C LYS A 686 -8.76 19.82 -9.96
N LEU A 687 -9.62 18.89 -10.38
CA LEU A 687 -10.80 18.51 -9.59
C LEU A 687 -10.40 17.85 -8.26
N VAL A 688 -9.41 16.99 -8.31
CA VAL A 688 -8.88 16.32 -7.10
C VAL A 688 -8.29 17.38 -6.16
N ASN A 689 -7.55 18.35 -6.67
CA ASN A 689 -7.09 19.53 -5.91
C ASN A 689 -8.29 20.32 -5.37
N GLY A 690 -9.15 20.78 -6.25
CA GLY A 690 -10.35 21.51 -5.89
C GLY A 690 -10.41 22.94 -6.38
N TYR A 691 -11.63 23.45 -6.45
CA TYR A 691 -11.98 24.80 -6.92
C TYR A 691 -12.85 25.51 -5.91
N PHE A 692 -12.88 26.84 -5.99
CA PHE A 692 -13.96 27.62 -5.39
C PHE A 692 -15.20 27.50 -6.28
N MET A 693 -16.30 27.08 -5.71
CA MET A 693 -17.58 26.86 -6.43
C MET A 693 -18.39 28.14 -6.56
N LYS A 694 -18.02 29.18 -5.79
CA LYS A 694 -18.62 30.52 -5.82
C LYS A 694 -17.57 31.48 -5.22
N ASP A 695 -17.79 32.78 -5.45
CA ASP A 695 -16.93 33.80 -4.84
C ASP A 695 -16.97 33.64 -3.31
N LYS A 696 -15.82 33.67 -2.67
CA LYS A 696 -15.71 33.44 -1.22
C LYS A 696 -14.58 34.28 -0.63
N THR A 697 -14.88 35.00 0.44
CA THR A 697 -13.86 35.76 1.18
C THR A 697 -13.46 34.97 2.43
N ILE A 698 -12.16 34.73 2.56
CA ILE A 698 -11.56 34.01 3.69
C ILE A 698 -10.35 34.83 4.13
N ASP A 699 -10.30 35.22 5.41
CA ASP A 699 -9.18 35.99 5.97
C ASP A 699 -8.84 37.22 5.12
N ASP A 700 -9.87 38.01 4.78
CA ASP A 700 -9.78 39.26 4.02
C ASP A 700 -9.31 39.09 2.56
N LYS A 701 -9.15 37.87 2.06
CA LYS A 701 -8.85 37.61 0.65
C LYS A 701 -10.08 37.04 -0.03
N THR A 702 -10.45 37.58 -1.18
CA THR A 702 -11.57 37.09 -1.97
C THR A 702 -11.07 36.18 -3.09
N TYR A 703 -11.56 34.95 -3.08
CA TYR A 703 -11.32 33.95 -4.12
C TYR A 703 -12.51 33.89 -5.04
N LYS A 704 -12.28 33.82 -6.33
CA LYS A 704 -13.35 33.84 -7.34
C LYS A 704 -13.81 32.44 -7.70
N LYS A 705 -15.07 32.31 -8.10
CA LYS A 705 -15.61 31.06 -8.63
C LYS A 705 -14.69 30.52 -9.74
N GLY A 706 -14.33 29.24 -9.66
CA GLY A 706 -13.47 28.57 -10.63
C GLY A 706 -11.98 28.65 -10.33
N GLU A 707 -11.59 29.49 -9.37
CA GLU A 707 -10.19 29.59 -8.94
C GLU A 707 -9.80 28.33 -8.17
N LEU A 708 -8.59 27.82 -8.44
CA LEU A 708 -8.09 26.60 -7.76
C LEU A 708 -7.79 26.88 -6.29
N VAL A 709 -8.18 25.98 -5.42
CA VAL A 709 -7.93 26.12 -3.98
C VAL A 709 -6.43 25.91 -3.70
N PRO A 710 -5.76 26.90 -3.10
CA PRO A 710 -4.30 26.78 -2.93
C PRO A 710 -3.85 25.89 -1.77
N SER A 711 -4.77 25.54 -0.84
CA SER A 711 -4.44 24.71 0.31
C SER A 711 -5.70 24.11 0.92
N PHE A 712 -5.59 22.90 1.44
CA PHE A 712 -6.72 22.25 2.11
C PHE A 712 -7.22 23.03 3.33
N ALA A 713 -6.39 23.89 3.89
CA ALA A 713 -6.80 24.76 5.01
C ALA A 713 -7.95 25.71 4.63
N LEU A 714 -8.15 25.96 3.32
CA LEU A 714 -9.18 26.87 2.83
C LEU A 714 -10.48 26.16 2.40
N LEU A 715 -10.52 24.82 2.50
CA LEU A 715 -11.73 24.07 2.19
C LEU A 715 -12.84 24.43 3.18
N GLN A 716 -14.08 24.43 2.69
CA GLN A 716 -15.26 24.85 3.44
C GLN A 716 -16.30 23.73 3.52
N ASP A 717 -17.16 23.81 4.53
CA ASP A 717 -18.24 22.83 4.71
C ASP A 717 -19.60 23.29 4.19
N ASP A 718 -19.63 24.48 3.57
CA ASP A 718 -20.87 25.12 3.11
C ASP A 718 -21.14 24.94 1.61
N GLY A 719 -20.37 24.12 0.94
CA GLY A 719 -20.52 23.91 -0.51
C GLY A 719 -19.82 24.96 -1.36
N SER A 720 -19.10 25.91 -0.77
CA SER A 720 -18.38 26.95 -1.52
C SER A 720 -17.07 26.50 -2.13
N THR A 721 -16.58 25.30 -1.73
CA THR A 721 -15.39 24.68 -2.33
C THR A 721 -15.70 23.27 -2.75
N CYS A 722 -14.98 22.76 -3.75
CA CYS A 722 -14.90 21.34 -4.02
C CYS A 722 -13.45 20.90 -3.87
N SER A 723 -13.24 19.63 -3.60
CA SER A 723 -11.93 18.99 -3.62
C SER A 723 -12.16 17.48 -3.65
N GLY A 724 -11.72 16.83 -4.70
CA GLY A 724 -11.86 15.38 -4.80
C GLY A 724 -11.13 14.64 -3.69
N ASN A 725 -10.03 15.22 -3.20
CA ASN A 725 -9.25 14.60 -2.13
C ASN A 725 -8.44 15.68 -1.40
N TRP A 726 -8.84 15.99 -0.18
CA TRP A 726 -8.22 17.06 0.61
C TRP A 726 -6.70 16.85 0.79
N LEU A 727 -6.23 15.61 0.83
CA LEU A 727 -4.80 15.31 0.95
C LEU A 727 -4.00 15.84 -0.24
N TYR A 728 -4.65 16.01 -1.39
CA TYR A 728 -4.04 16.46 -2.64
C TYR A 728 -4.34 17.93 -2.92
N CYS A 729 -5.10 18.60 -2.05
CA CYS A 729 -5.40 20.03 -2.19
C CYS A 729 -4.11 20.83 -1.98
N GLY A 730 -3.74 21.64 -2.96
CA GLY A 730 -2.47 22.33 -3.04
C GLY A 730 -1.51 21.71 -4.06
N SER A 731 -1.91 20.59 -4.68
CA SER A 731 -1.07 19.89 -5.67
C SER A 731 -1.23 20.44 -7.09
N TYR A 732 -2.31 21.16 -7.36
CA TYR A 732 -2.53 21.81 -8.65
C TYR A 732 -3.22 23.15 -8.39
N THR A 733 -2.44 24.22 -8.46
CA THR A 733 -2.91 25.55 -8.07
C THR A 733 -2.83 26.51 -9.26
N GLU A 734 -3.15 27.79 -9.02
CA GLU A 734 -2.98 28.81 -10.06
C GLU A 734 -1.50 28.96 -10.47
N GLU A 735 -0.55 28.49 -9.66
CA GLU A 735 0.86 28.46 -10.00
C GLU A 735 1.21 27.29 -10.96
N GLY A 736 0.29 26.34 -11.14
CA GLY A 736 0.49 25.22 -12.05
C GLY A 736 0.39 23.84 -11.41
N ASN A 737 0.73 22.83 -12.20
CA ASN A 737 0.71 21.43 -11.79
C ASN A 737 1.95 21.12 -10.92
N MET A 738 1.75 21.09 -9.62
CA MET A 738 2.87 20.82 -8.69
C MET A 738 3.45 19.41 -8.83
N ALA A 739 2.62 18.43 -9.23
CA ALA A 739 3.10 17.06 -9.45
C ALA A 739 4.13 16.99 -10.57
N ALA A 740 4.10 17.95 -11.50
CA ALA A 740 5.06 18.03 -12.62
C ALA A 740 6.37 18.74 -12.24
N ARG A 741 6.47 19.25 -11.01
CA ARG A 741 7.69 19.96 -10.58
C ARG A 741 8.89 19.02 -10.56
N ARG A 742 10.05 19.55 -10.99
CA ARG A 742 11.31 18.81 -11.02
C ARG A 742 12.44 19.73 -10.53
N ASP A 743 12.19 20.45 -9.44
CA ASP A 743 13.11 21.44 -8.90
C ASP A 743 13.88 20.85 -7.71
N ASN A 744 15.18 20.67 -7.89
CA ASN A 744 16.07 20.08 -6.88
C ASN A 744 16.65 21.14 -5.91
N SER A 745 16.14 22.37 -5.92
CA SER A 745 16.60 23.43 -5.00
C SER A 745 16.30 23.06 -3.55
N GLN A 746 17.26 23.37 -2.68
CA GLN A 746 17.19 23.03 -1.25
C GLN A 746 17.93 24.10 -0.45
N SER A 747 17.49 24.36 0.79
CA SER A 747 18.30 25.10 1.75
C SER A 747 19.48 24.22 2.22
N ASP A 748 20.46 24.82 2.87
CA ASP A 748 21.60 24.06 3.42
C ASP A 748 21.15 22.98 4.40
N MET A 749 20.17 23.27 5.27
CA MET A 749 19.61 22.28 6.19
C MET A 749 18.96 21.12 5.43
N GLN A 750 18.17 21.45 4.41
CA GLN A 750 17.47 20.45 3.60
C GLN A 750 18.45 19.59 2.80
N ALA A 751 19.46 20.22 2.19
CA ALA A 751 20.47 19.51 1.40
C ALA A 751 21.25 18.52 2.26
N LYS A 752 21.58 18.91 3.47
CA LYS A 752 22.35 18.09 4.42
C LYS A 752 21.68 16.74 4.68
N ILE A 753 20.36 16.71 4.78
CA ILE A 753 19.62 15.48 5.07
C ILE A 753 18.85 14.92 3.86
N GLY A 754 18.98 15.56 2.69
CA GLY A 754 18.41 15.04 1.45
C GLY A 754 16.90 15.26 1.29
N LEU A 755 16.39 16.39 1.76
CA LEU A 755 15.01 16.80 1.53
C LEU A 755 14.91 17.56 0.21
N TYR A 756 13.83 17.32 -0.52
CA TYR A 756 13.54 17.96 -1.81
C TYR A 756 12.18 18.63 -1.74
N PRO A 757 12.09 19.80 -1.08
CA PRO A 757 10.79 20.43 -0.80
C PRO A 757 10.04 20.93 -2.03
N ASN A 758 10.76 21.15 -3.13
CA ASN A 758 10.16 21.74 -4.34
C ASN A 758 9.65 20.67 -5.34
N TRP A 759 9.76 19.39 -5.01
CA TRP A 759 8.98 18.35 -5.65
C TRP A 759 7.57 18.36 -5.03
N SER A 760 6.63 17.65 -5.60
CA SER A 760 5.28 17.61 -5.05
C SER A 760 5.12 16.45 -4.07
N TRP A 761 4.40 16.69 -3.00
CA TRP A 761 4.17 15.71 -1.95
C TRP A 761 2.68 15.73 -1.63
N CYS A 762 2.06 14.61 -1.52
CA CYS A 762 0.72 14.56 -0.95
C CYS A 762 0.86 14.85 0.53
N TRP A 763 -0.10 15.53 1.09
CA TRP A 763 -0.04 15.97 2.48
C TRP A 763 0.93 17.14 2.68
N PRO A 764 0.49 18.35 2.37
CA PRO A 764 1.39 19.51 2.39
C PRO A 764 1.91 19.96 3.75
N VAL A 765 1.29 19.58 4.89
CA VAL A 765 1.77 20.05 6.20
C VAL A 765 2.98 19.24 6.66
N ASN A 766 2.94 17.93 6.63
CA ASN A 766 4.06 17.09 7.06
C ASN A 766 4.68 16.38 5.85
N ARG A 767 5.04 17.16 4.84
CA ARG A 767 5.32 16.62 3.51
C ARG A 767 6.44 15.60 3.42
N ARG A 768 7.61 15.97 3.96
CA ARG A 768 8.83 15.21 3.71
C ARG A 768 9.09 14.19 4.81
N ILE A 769 9.13 14.68 6.06
CA ILE A 769 9.19 13.81 7.23
C ILE A 769 7.97 14.15 8.08
N LEU A 770 7.08 13.18 8.25
CA LEU A 770 5.85 13.37 9.01
C LEU A 770 6.15 13.55 10.49
N TYR A 771 5.36 14.37 11.15
CA TYR A 771 5.44 14.58 12.61
C TYR A 771 6.79 15.19 13.03
N ASN A 772 7.39 16.01 12.17
CA ASN A 772 8.75 16.50 12.42
C ASN A 772 8.83 17.50 13.58
N ARG A 773 7.68 18.01 14.05
CA ARG A 773 7.67 18.81 15.29
C ARG A 773 8.15 17.95 16.49
N ALA A 774 8.03 16.61 16.41
CA ALA A 774 8.56 15.72 17.44
C ALA A 774 10.07 15.49 17.34
N SER A 775 10.75 16.07 16.35
CA SER A 775 12.21 15.99 16.24
C SER A 775 12.94 16.96 17.15
N VAL A 776 12.19 17.81 17.85
CA VAL A 776 12.77 18.88 18.69
C VAL A 776 12.18 18.79 20.10
N ASP A 777 12.91 19.38 21.05
CA ASP A 777 12.41 19.52 22.41
C ASP A 777 11.32 20.60 22.47
N GLN A 778 10.83 20.88 23.68
CA GLN A 778 9.74 21.83 23.86
C GLN A 778 10.15 23.28 23.64
N GLU A 779 11.46 23.58 23.55
CA GLU A 779 11.99 24.89 23.20
C GLU A 779 12.29 24.98 21.68
N GLY A 780 12.05 23.92 20.92
CA GLY A 780 12.29 23.90 19.48
C GLY A 780 13.75 23.60 19.10
N LYS A 781 14.52 23.02 20.04
CA LYS A 781 15.91 22.64 19.79
C LYS A 781 15.98 21.19 19.28
N PRO A 782 16.65 20.94 18.16
CA PRO A 782 16.69 19.56 17.58
C PRO A 782 17.32 18.53 18.52
N TYR A 783 16.71 17.38 18.64
CA TYR A 783 17.30 16.25 19.34
C TYR A 783 18.56 15.72 18.63
N ALA A 784 18.65 15.91 17.31
CA ALA A 784 19.81 15.51 16.52
C ALA A 784 20.35 16.74 15.77
N SER A 785 21.27 17.46 16.38
CA SER A 785 21.78 18.75 15.86
C SER A 785 22.46 18.62 14.50
N LYS A 786 23.11 17.47 14.23
CA LYS A 786 23.81 17.26 12.95
C LYS A 786 22.87 16.88 11.79
N LYS A 787 21.62 16.52 12.08
CA LYS A 787 20.64 16.17 11.07
C LYS A 787 19.26 16.74 11.44
N ALA A 788 19.27 18.02 11.78
CA ALA A 788 18.07 18.75 12.16
C ALA A 788 17.08 18.78 10.99
N VAL A 789 15.82 18.49 11.28
CA VAL A 789 14.73 18.61 10.31
C VAL A 789 14.12 20.00 10.36
N ILE A 790 13.83 20.45 11.58
CA ILE A 790 13.38 21.83 11.88
C ILE A 790 14.14 22.33 13.09
N GLU A 791 14.15 23.64 13.25
CA GLU A 791 14.80 24.31 14.39
C GLU A 791 14.15 25.66 14.60
N TRP A 792 13.91 26.01 15.87
CA TRP A 792 13.46 27.37 16.24
C TRP A 792 14.66 28.25 16.50
N ASN A 793 14.70 29.40 15.83
CA ASN A 793 15.85 30.32 15.96
C ASN A 793 15.61 31.48 16.91
N GLY A 794 14.50 31.45 17.65
CA GLY A 794 14.09 32.54 18.55
C GLY A 794 12.95 33.40 17.99
N ASP A 795 12.76 33.39 16.68
CA ASP A 795 11.71 34.16 16.01
C ASP A 795 10.82 33.31 15.12
N SER A 796 11.40 32.30 14.48
CA SER A 796 10.67 31.47 13.48
C SER A 796 11.32 30.11 13.35
N TRP A 797 10.57 29.20 12.72
CA TRP A 797 11.06 27.86 12.39
C TRP A 797 11.90 27.91 11.10
N LYS A 798 12.96 27.13 11.09
CA LYS A 798 13.82 26.90 9.91
C LYS A 798 13.83 25.41 9.57
N GLY A 799 14.10 25.08 8.31
CA GLY A 799 14.21 23.69 7.84
C GLY A 799 12.96 23.23 7.09
N ASP A 800 12.38 22.13 7.48
CA ASP A 800 11.17 21.57 6.84
C ASP A 800 9.91 22.23 7.43
N VAL A 801 9.79 23.51 7.14
CA VAL A 801 8.95 24.45 7.87
C VAL A 801 7.45 24.18 7.87
N PRO A 802 6.81 23.68 6.80
CA PRO A 802 5.35 23.49 6.90
C PRO A 802 4.94 22.68 8.12
N ASP A 803 5.82 21.79 8.58
CA ASP A 803 5.56 20.97 9.75
C ASP A 803 5.94 21.65 11.07
N GLY A 804 6.71 22.70 10.99
CA GLY A 804 7.18 23.43 12.15
C GLY A 804 6.46 24.75 12.39
N GLY A 805 5.22 24.88 11.88
CA GLY A 805 4.50 26.14 11.88
C GLY A 805 4.02 26.67 13.23
N TRP A 806 4.07 25.85 14.28
CA TRP A 806 3.59 26.24 15.62
C TRP A 806 4.75 26.77 16.47
N GLU A 807 4.40 27.62 17.41
CA GLU A 807 5.37 28.10 18.39
C GLU A 807 6.02 26.93 19.15
N PRO A 808 7.26 27.05 19.62
CA PRO A 808 7.95 25.92 20.24
C PRO A 808 7.21 25.28 21.41
N ASN A 809 6.58 26.12 22.25
CA ASN A 809 5.85 25.61 23.41
C ASN A 809 4.46 25.09 23.08
N GLU A 810 4.02 25.22 21.84
CA GLU A 810 2.77 24.60 21.39
C GLU A 810 3.08 23.19 20.95
N LYS A 811 2.23 22.26 21.34
CA LYS A 811 2.46 20.87 21.01
C LYS A 811 1.68 20.49 19.74
N HIS A 812 1.52 19.60 19.17
CA HIS A 812 0.70 19.07 18.07
C HIS A 812 1.47 18.10 17.16
N PRO A 813 2.43 17.32 17.70
CA PRO A 813 3.27 16.50 16.81
C PRO A 813 2.51 15.43 16.06
N PHE A 814 1.47 14.83 16.66
CA PHE A 814 0.67 13.79 16.00
C PHE A 814 -0.71 14.36 15.65
N ILE A 815 -0.70 15.25 14.72
CA ILE A 815 -1.79 16.16 14.35
C ILE A 815 -3.11 15.49 13.95
N MET A 816 -3.06 14.22 13.57
CA MET A 816 -4.27 13.47 13.22
C MET A 816 -4.85 12.69 14.41
N ARG A 817 -4.21 12.78 15.59
CA ARG A 817 -4.77 12.19 16.81
C ARG A 817 -5.46 13.28 17.63
N PRO A 818 -6.67 13.02 18.15
CA PRO A 818 -7.41 14.05 18.90
C PRO A 818 -6.65 14.61 20.12
N HIS A 819 -5.78 13.82 20.72
CA HIS A 819 -4.97 14.25 21.87
C HIS A 819 -3.55 14.70 21.48
N GLY A 820 -3.14 14.54 20.22
CA GLY A 820 -1.84 14.99 19.73
C GLY A 820 -0.65 14.11 20.08
N PHE A 821 -0.88 12.90 20.59
CA PHE A 821 0.20 11.98 21.01
C PHE A 821 0.26 10.74 20.12
N GLY A 822 1.47 10.21 19.92
CA GLY A 822 1.65 8.88 19.35
C GLY A 822 1.09 7.83 20.31
N GLN A 823 0.36 6.84 19.80
CA GLN A 823 -0.34 5.87 20.64
C GLN A 823 0.45 4.58 20.84
N ILE A 824 0.89 4.36 22.06
CA ILE A 824 1.44 3.08 22.53
C ILE A 824 0.30 2.14 22.88
N PHE A 825 -0.70 2.63 23.63
CA PHE A 825 -1.95 1.91 23.90
C PHE A 825 -2.95 2.36 22.84
N GLY A 826 -3.41 1.41 22.01
CA GLY A 826 -4.29 1.70 20.87
C GLY A 826 -5.67 1.09 20.98
N PRO A 827 -6.63 1.76 21.64
CA PRO A 827 -7.95 1.17 21.89
C PRO A 827 -8.85 1.06 20.67
N GLY A 828 -8.46 1.59 19.53
CA GLY A 828 -9.29 1.58 18.32
C GLY A 828 -9.20 0.32 17.46
N LEU A 829 -8.32 -0.61 17.80
CA LEU A 829 -8.18 -1.85 17.01
C LEU A 829 -9.07 -2.96 17.58
N LYS A 830 -9.58 -3.81 16.68
CA LYS A 830 -10.53 -4.88 17.04
C LYS A 830 -9.89 -6.03 17.81
N ASP A 831 -8.58 -6.19 17.72
CA ASP A 831 -7.86 -7.34 18.29
C ASP A 831 -7.08 -7.02 19.56
N GLY A 832 -7.21 -5.80 20.07
CA GLY A 832 -6.61 -5.43 21.34
C GLY A 832 -5.84 -4.14 21.32
N PRO A 833 -5.68 -3.48 22.47
CA PRO A 833 -4.95 -2.23 22.56
C PRO A 833 -3.44 -2.38 22.58
N PHE A 834 -2.94 -3.59 22.88
CA PHE A 834 -1.54 -3.98 22.76
C PHE A 834 -1.44 -5.20 21.85
N PRO A 835 -0.34 -5.36 21.13
CA PRO A 835 -0.09 -6.60 20.39
C PRO A 835 0.06 -7.79 21.35
N GLU A 836 -0.47 -8.94 20.90
CA GLU A 836 -0.33 -10.21 21.64
C GLU A 836 0.03 -11.29 20.62
N TYR A 837 0.85 -12.26 21.05
CA TYR A 837 1.30 -13.35 20.20
C TYR A 837 0.21 -14.43 20.07
N TYR A 838 -0.04 -14.82 18.84
CA TYR A 838 -0.88 -15.97 18.49
C TYR A 838 -0.23 -16.72 17.33
N GLU A 839 -0.48 -18.03 17.26
CA GLU A 839 -0.10 -18.81 16.08
C GLU A 839 -1.00 -18.47 14.89
N ALA A 840 -0.47 -18.62 13.68
CA ALA A 840 -1.27 -18.57 12.46
C ALA A 840 -2.38 -19.64 12.52
N LEU A 841 -3.47 -19.43 11.80
CA LEU A 841 -4.62 -20.36 11.82
C LEU A 841 -4.26 -21.75 11.28
N GLU A 842 -3.19 -21.87 10.52
CA GLU A 842 -2.55 -23.16 10.23
C GLU A 842 -1.18 -23.13 10.88
N CYS A 843 -0.88 -24.09 11.70
CA CYS A 843 0.36 -24.09 12.48
C CYS A 843 0.77 -25.51 12.85
N PRO A 844 2.05 -25.72 13.16
CA PRO A 844 2.54 -27.08 13.49
C PRO A 844 2.37 -27.47 14.95
N PHE A 845 1.77 -26.61 15.79
CA PHE A 845 1.71 -26.82 17.23
C PHE A 845 0.27 -26.68 17.76
N GLU A 846 -0.01 -27.38 18.87
CA GLU A 846 -1.29 -27.27 19.58
C GLU A 846 -1.23 -26.22 20.69
N GLU A 847 -0.05 -25.68 20.97
CA GLU A 847 0.14 -24.67 22.03
C GLU A 847 1.34 -23.79 21.71
N HIS A 848 1.44 -22.65 22.40
CA HIS A 848 2.61 -21.78 22.35
C HIS A 848 2.91 -21.26 23.76
N PRO A 849 4.11 -20.70 24.00
CA PRO A 849 4.52 -20.43 25.38
C PRO A 849 3.96 -19.13 26.01
N PHE A 850 3.17 -18.35 25.27
CA PHE A 850 2.74 -17.04 25.78
C PHE A 850 1.37 -17.07 26.46
N SER A 851 0.47 -17.95 26.03
CA SER A 851 -0.88 -18.10 26.61
C SER A 851 -1.50 -19.41 26.14
N SER A 852 -2.67 -19.73 26.68
CA SER A 852 -3.44 -20.88 26.20
C SER A 852 -4.29 -20.59 24.98
N GLN A 853 -4.35 -19.32 24.54
CA GLN A 853 -5.11 -18.89 23.34
C GLN A 853 -4.25 -19.13 22.11
N LEU A 854 -4.49 -20.23 21.38
CA LEU A 854 -3.61 -20.63 20.28
C LEU A 854 -3.65 -19.64 19.12
N HIS A 855 -4.85 -19.27 18.66
CA HIS A 855 -5.04 -18.41 17.49
C HIS A 855 -5.66 -17.06 17.87
N SER A 856 -5.49 -16.07 17.03
CA SER A 856 -6.17 -14.77 17.21
C SER A 856 -7.69 -15.00 17.33
N PRO A 857 -8.31 -14.56 18.42
CA PRO A 857 -9.74 -14.82 18.63
C PRO A 857 -10.65 -14.04 17.69
N VAL A 858 -10.11 -13.06 16.96
CA VAL A 858 -10.89 -12.21 16.05
C VAL A 858 -10.47 -12.34 14.58
N ALA A 859 -9.66 -13.34 14.26
CA ALA A 859 -9.25 -13.56 12.87
C ALA A 859 -10.46 -13.77 11.96
N LEU A 860 -10.40 -13.22 10.76
CA LEU A 860 -11.44 -13.40 9.76
C LEU A 860 -11.37 -14.82 9.20
N GLN A 861 -12.45 -15.54 9.30
CA GLN A 861 -12.57 -16.94 8.88
C GLN A 861 -13.92 -17.17 8.22
N PHE A 862 -13.99 -18.22 7.43
CA PHE A 862 -15.22 -18.66 6.75
C PHE A 862 -15.48 -20.12 7.08
N GLU A 863 -16.68 -20.59 6.77
CA GLU A 863 -17.08 -21.98 6.97
C GLU A 863 -17.34 -22.62 5.60
N GLY A 864 -17.16 -23.94 5.52
CA GLY A 864 -17.45 -24.67 4.32
C GLY A 864 -16.32 -25.61 3.93
N LYS A 865 -16.56 -26.33 2.84
CA LYS A 865 -15.65 -27.36 2.33
C LYS A 865 -14.28 -26.82 1.94
N THR A 866 -14.23 -25.58 1.43
CA THR A 866 -12.98 -24.96 0.99
C THR A 866 -12.17 -24.39 2.17
N GLU A 867 -12.70 -24.48 3.39
CA GLU A 867 -12.18 -23.77 4.56
C GLU A 867 -11.53 -24.69 5.60
N GLU A 868 -11.26 -25.95 5.24
CA GLU A 868 -10.50 -26.86 6.12
C GLU A 868 -9.10 -26.30 6.34
N ARG A 869 -8.58 -26.48 7.55
CA ARG A 869 -7.27 -25.98 7.96
C ARG A 869 -6.44 -27.08 8.58
N ALA A 870 -5.13 -27.02 8.36
CA ALA A 870 -4.17 -27.98 8.93
C ALA A 870 -3.57 -27.40 10.21
N VAL A 871 -3.97 -27.94 11.37
CA VAL A 871 -3.40 -27.59 12.66
C VAL A 871 -2.78 -28.87 13.22
N CYS A 872 -1.46 -28.86 13.41
CA CYS A 872 -0.72 -30.03 13.90
C CYS A 872 -1.06 -31.31 13.13
N ASP A 873 -1.27 -31.18 11.82
CA ASP A 873 -1.72 -32.25 10.93
C ASP A 873 -0.50 -32.96 10.35
N PRO A 874 -0.30 -34.25 10.65
CA PRO A 874 0.90 -34.96 10.17
C PRO A 874 0.98 -35.13 8.65
N ARG A 875 -0.11 -34.88 7.93
CA ARG A 875 -0.10 -34.91 6.46
C ARG A 875 0.64 -33.69 5.89
N TYR A 876 0.68 -32.60 6.64
CA TYR A 876 1.26 -31.31 6.19
C TYR A 876 2.20 -30.80 7.29
N PRO A 877 3.39 -31.40 7.43
CA PRO A 877 4.24 -31.17 8.59
C PRO A 877 5.17 -29.95 8.49
N PHE A 878 5.21 -29.27 7.34
CA PHE A 878 6.16 -28.19 7.11
C PHE A 878 5.45 -26.86 6.98
N VAL A 879 6.15 -25.77 7.31
CA VAL A 879 5.59 -24.41 7.17
C VAL A 879 5.88 -23.89 5.76
N GLY A 880 4.82 -23.56 5.02
CA GLY A 880 4.94 -22.91 3.73
C GLY A 880 5.00 -21.39 3.90
N THR A 881 5.79 -20.74 3.07
CA THR A 881 5.84 -19.28 3.03
C THR A 881 6.03 -18.80 1.59
N THR A 882 5.65 -17.56 1.34
CA THR A 882 5.79 -16.97 0.00
C THR A 882 6.72 -15.76 0.06
N TYR A 883 7.38 -15.48 -1.07
CA TYR A 883 8.25 -14.31 -1.18
C TYR A 883 8.34 -13.85 -2.64
N ARG A 884 9.07 -12.75 -2.85
CA ARG A 884 9.26 -12.15 -4.17
C ARG A 884 10.72 -12.29 -4.59
N VAL A 885 10.93 -12.40 -5.91
CA VAL A 885 12.26 -12.40 -6.51
C VAL A 885 12.49 -11.09 -7.24
N THR A 886 13.74 -10.79 -7.57
CA THR A 886 14.13 -9.52 -8.23
C THR A 886 13.54 -9.40 -9.64
N GLU A 887 13.45 -10.51 -10.33
CA GLU A 887 13.12 -10.57 -11.75
C GLU A 887 11.63 -10.39 -12.05
N HIS A 888 10.79 -10.70 -11.06
CA HIS A 888 9.34 -10.67 -11.27
C HIS A 888 8.64 -9.69 -10.31
N TRP A 889 7.42 -9.33 -10.68
CA TRP A 889 6.62 -8.36 -9.98
C TRP A 889 5.19 -8.88 -9.81
N GLN A 890 4.72 -8.91 -8.58
CA GLN A 890 3.36 -9.34 -8.22
C GLN A 890 3.07 -10.74 -8.81
N THR A 891 1.91 -10.95 -9.44
CA THR A 891 1.60 -12.26 -10.04
C THR A 891 2.39 -12.55 -11.32
N GLY A 892 3.30 -11.65 -11.69
CA GLY A 892 4.06 -11.79 -12.94
C GLY A 892 3.27 -11.39 -14.18
N VAL A 893 2.13 -10.74 -13.99
CA VAL A 893 1.20 -10.41 -15.07
C VAL A 893 1.81 -9.53 -16.17
N MET A 894 2.92 -8.85 -15.88
CA MET A 894 3.71 -8.13 -16.89
C MET A 894 5.07 -8.79 -17.07
N THR A 895 5.75 -9.14 -15.97
CA THR A 895 7.14 -9.57 -16.04
C THR A 895 7.31 -10.96 -16.64
N ARG A 896 6.34 -11.84 -16.54
CA ARG A 896 6.39 -13.14 -17.22
C ARG A 896 6.31 -13.01 -18.75
N TRP A 897 5.74 -11.88 -19.23
CA TRP A 897 5.67 -11.57 -20.66
C TRP A 897 6.86 -10.76 -21.15
N THR A 898 7.80 -10.41 -20.26
CA THR A 898 8.99 -9.62 -20.60
C THR A 898 10.16 -10.58 -20.84
N PRO A 899 10.63 -10.72 -22.08
CA PRO A 899 11.63 -11.76 -22.41
C PRO A 899 12.89 -11.75 -21.56
N TRP A 900 13.46 -10.57 -21.28
CA TRP A 900 14.68 -10.48 -20.46
C TRP A 900 14.47 -11.02 -19.05
N LEU A 901 13.32 -10.73 -18.47
CA LEU A 901 13.03 -11.16 -17.09
C LEU A 901 12.66 -12.64 -17.04
N LEU A 902 11.85 -13.08 -18.01
CA LEU A 902 11.45 -14.49 -18.09
C LEU A 902 12.69 -15.39 -18.31
N GLU A 903 13.63 -14.98 -19.14
CA GLU A 903 14.86 -15.76 -19.36
C GLU A 903 15.67 -15.96 -18.09
N THR A 904 15.66 -14.95 -17.20
CA THR A 904 16.44 -15.04 -15.96
C THR A 904 15.75 -15.83 -14.85
N GLU A 905 14.42 -15.90 -14.86
CA GLU A 905 13.67 -16.68 -13.85
C GLU A 905 12.43 -17.28 -14.50
N PRO A 906 12.61 -18.38 -15.29
CA PRO A 906 11.54 -18.84 -16.18
C PRO A 906 10.45 -19.69 -15.54
N GLN A 907 10.69 -20.30 -14.37
CA GLN A 907 9.70 -21.20 -13.78
C GLN A 907 9.70 -21.21 -12.27
N MET A 908 8.58 -21.62 -11.74
CA MET A 908 8.36 -21.70 -10.30
C MET A 908 9.32 -22.71 -9.66
N PHE A 909 9.84 -22.36 -8.50
CA PHE A 909 10.68 -23.27 -7.72
C PHE A 909 10.17 -23.35 -6.29
N ALA A 910 10.52 -24.47 -5.62
CA ALA A 910 10.26 -24.66 -4.19
C ALA A 910 11.63 -24.71 -3.50
N GLU A 911 11.89 -23.71 -2.66
CA GLU A 911 13.16 -23.60 -1.95
C GLU A 911 13.06 -24.36 -0.64
N ILE A 912 13.99 -25.31 -0.44
CA ILE A 912 14.02 -26.15 0.76
C ILE A 912 15.45 -26.32 1.27
N ASP A 913 15.58 -26.58 2.56
CA ASP A 913 16.88 -26.79 3.16
C ASP A 913 17.43 -28.20 2.84
N PRO A 914 18.76 -28.41 2.92
CA PRO A 914 19.35 -29.73 2.61
C PRO A 914 18.88 -30.88 3.48
N GLU A 915 18.53 -30.64 4.75
CA GLU A 915 18.03 -31.71 5.63
C GLU A 915 16.63 -32.15 5.18
N LEU A 916 15.78 -31.22 4.83
CA LEU A 916 14.44 -31.53 4.31
C LEU A 916 14.54 -32.28 2.98
N ALA A 917 15.46 -31.84 2.10
CA ALA A 917 15.67 -32.48 0.81
C ALA A 917 16.07 -33.97 1.04
N LYS A 918 16.98 -34.20 1.96
CA LYS A 918 17.40 -35.58 2.32
C LYS A 918 16.24 -36.37 2.91
N LEU A 919 15.44 -35.75 3.78
CA LEU A 919 14.30 -36.40 4.43
C LEU A 919 13.26 -36.89 3.41
N ARG A 920 13.10 -36.15 2.32
CA ARG A 920 12.13 -36.44 1.26
C ARG A 920 12.75 -37.10 0.02
N ASP A 921 14.05 -37.40 0.06
CA ASP A 921 14.81 -37.99 -1.04
C ASP A 921 14.70 -37.16 -2.32
N ILE A 922 14.82 -35.81 -2.18
CA ILE A 922 14.71 -34.84 -3.27
C ILE A 922 16.10 -34.32 -3.62
N ASP A 923 16.46 -34.36 -4.89
CA ASP A 923 17.70 -33.75 -5.40
C ASP A 923 17.42 -32.35 -5.94
N ASN A 924 18.42 -31.49 -5.89
CA ASN A 924 18.31 -30.14 -6.45
C ASN A 924 18.00 -30.22 -7.96
N GLY A 925 16.99 -29.49 -8.40
CA GLY A 925 16.58 -29.46 -9.80
C GLY A 925 15.49 -30.46 -10.17
N GLU A 926 15.11 -31.37 -9.26
CA GLU A 926 14.00 -32.30 -9.51
C GLU A 926 12.66 -31.59 -9.48
N MET A 927 11.71 -32.14 -10.24
CA MET A 927 10.32 -31.68 -10.15
C MET A 927 9.68 -32.23 -8.88
N VAL A 928 9.01 -31.36 -8.17
CA VAL A 928 8.32 -31.68 -6.92
C VAL A 928 6.89 -31.17 -6.95
N VAL A 929 6.08 -31.77 -6.08
CA VAL A 929 4.73 -31.25 -5.77
C VAL A 929 4.75 -30.70 -4.35
N VAL A 930 4.33 -29.47 -4.19
CA VAL A 930 4.05 -28.88 -2.88
C VAL A 930 2.53 -28.87 -2.73
N GLU A 931 2.05 -29.43 -1.63
CA GLU A 931 0.61 -29.62 -1.43
C GLU A 931 0.16 -29.13 -0.05
N THR A 932 -1.10 -28.69 0.00
CA THR A 932 -1.79 -28.32 1.24
C THR A 932 -3.12 -29.07 1.28
N ILE A 933 -3.85 -28.88 2.36
CA ILE A 933 -5.18 -29.47 2.53
C ILE A 933 -6.17 -29.00 1.41
N ARG A 934 -5.85 -27.91 0.68
CA ARG A 934 -6.75 -27.29 -0.31
C ARG A 934 -6.27 -27.34 -1.76
N GLY A 935 -5.00 -27.60 -2.00
CA GLY A 935 -4.49 -27.61 -3.36
C GLY A 935 -3.01 -27.96 -3.45
N GLN A 936 -2.48 -27.91 -4.67
CA GLN A 936 -1.08 -28.26 -4.90
C GLN A 936 -0.50 -27.43 -6.06
N VAL A 937 0.84 -27.32 -6.06
CA VAL A 937 1.57 -26.74 -7.19
C VAL A 937 2.76 -27.61 -7.52
N GLU A 938 3.14 -27.61 -8.79
CA GLU A 938 4.36 -28.25 -9.27
C GLU A 938 5.46 -27.20 -9.34
N ALA A 939 6.68 -27.56 -8.98
CA ALA A 939 7.80 -26.62 -8.96
C ALA A 939 9.11 -27.38 -9.09
N VAL A 940 10.16 -26.66 -9.47
CA VAL A 940 11.52 -27.21 -9.47
C VAL A 940 12.08 -27.10 -8.04
N ALA A 941 12.62 -28.16 -7.50
CA ALA A 941 13.26 -28.12 -6.18
C ALA A 941 14.54 -27.27 -6.23
N MET A 942 14.62 -26.29 -5.35
CA MET A 942 15.84 -25.52 -5.14
C MET A 942 16.36 -25.85 -3.75
N VAL A 943 17.38 -26.71 -3.67
CA VAL A 943 17.94 -27.12 -2.40
C VAL A 943 19.06 -26.16 -2.02
N THR A 944 18.85 -25.37 -0.98
CA THR A 944 19.82 -24.35 -0.56
C THR A 944 19.87 -24.21 0.94
N PRO A 945 21.03 -23.81 1.50
CA PRO A 945 21.11 -23.49 2.92
C PRO A 945 20.55 -22.12 3.28
N ARG A 946 19.95 -21.40 2.35
CA ARG A 946 19.32 -20.09 2.63
C ARG A 946 18.12 -20.21 3.55
N LEU A 947 17.40 -21.34 3.50
CA LEU A 947 16.44 -21.72 4.52
C LEU A 947 17.14 -22.72 5.42
N GLN A 948 16.92 -22.60 6.73
CA GLN A 948 17.53 -23.50 7.71
C GLN A 948 16.41 -24.12 8.55
N PRO A 949 16.59 -25.36 9.02
CA PRO A 949 15.63 -25.88 9.97
C PRO A 949 15.70 -25.08 11.28
N TYR A 950 14.57 -24.98 11.95
CA TYR A 950 14.43 -24.27 13.23
C TYR A 950 14.21 -25.25 14.35
N THR A 951 14.73 -24.94 15.55
CA THR A 951 14.27 -25.57 16.77
C THR A 951 13.21 -24.69 17.41
N VAL A 952 11.94 -25.09 17.30
CA VAL A 952 10.79 -24.34 17.81
C VAL A 952 10.02 -25.27 18.75
N MET A 953 9.72 -24.82 19.95
CA MET A 953 9.00 -25.61 20.95
C MET A 953 9.65 -26.99 21.15
N GLY A 954 10.99 -27.07 21.04
CA GLY A 954 11.75 -28.32 21.23
C GLY A 954 11.69 -29.28 20.04
N GLN A 955 11.12 -28.87 18.92
CA GLN A 955 11.00 -29.72 17.71
C GLN A 955 11.75 -29.10 16.55
N THR A 956 12.28 -29.96 15.66
CA THR A 956 12.86 -29.48 14.39
C THR A 956 11.73 -29.18 13.40
N LEU A 957 11.72 -27.96 12.87
CA LEU A 957 10.70 -27.48 11.96
C LEU A 957 11.38 -27.03 10.66
N HIS A 958 10.86 -27.51 9.53
CA HIS A 958 11.34 -27.10 8.21
C HIS A 958 10.36 -26.17 7.54
N MET A 959 10.88 -25.29 6.64
CA MET A 959 10.06 -24.41 5.84
C MET A 959 10.24 -24.71 4.36
N VAL A 960 9.17 -24.49 3.59
CA VAL A 960 9.17 -24.55 2.12
C VAL A 960 8.83 -23.15 1.61
N GLY A 961 9.76 -22.57 0.85
CA GLY A 961 9.61 -21.21 0.31
C GLY A 961 9.21 -21.23 -1.16
N LEU A 962 8.25 -20.38 -1.52
CA LEU A 962 7.69 -20.35 -2.87
C LEU A 962 7.65 -18.91 -3.38
N PRO A 963 8.14 -18.64 -4.60
CA PRO A 963 7.96 -17.32 -5.20
C PRO A 963 6.50 -17.11 -5.61
N TRP A 964 6.03 -15.87 -5.53
CA TRP A 964 4.61 -15.52 -5.65
C TRP A 964 4.20 -15.13 -7.07
N HIS A 965 5.07 -15.32 -8.07
CA HIS A 965 4.99 -14.62 -9.36
C HIS A 965 4.41 -15.44 -10.51
N TYR A 966 3.98 -16.65 -10.28
CA TYR A 966 3.67 -17.57 -11.38
C TYR A 966 2.17 -17.79 -11.55
N GLY A 967 1.82 -18.22 -12.75
CA GLY A 967 0.45 -18.50 -13.14
C GLY A 967 0.47 -19.37 -14.39
N TRP A 968 -0.62 -20.09 -14.64
CA TRP A 968 -0.69 -21.10 -15.69
C TRP A 968 -0.78 -20.52 -17.12
N VAL A 969 -1.11 -19.22 -17.27
CA VAL A 969 -1.33 -18.65 -18.60
C VAL A 969 -0.03 -18.52 -19.40
N HIS A 970 1.06 -18.15 -18.73
CA HIS A 970 2.35 -17.95 -19.41
C HIS A 970 3.48 -17.90 -18.39
N PRO A 971 4.63 -18.52 -18.66
CA PRO A 971 4.91 -19.40 -19.80
C PRO A 971 4.27 -20.78 -19.61
N GLU A 972 4.09 -21.50 -20.70
CA GLU A 972 3.65 -22.90 -20.65
C GLU A 972 4.67 -23.68 -19.81
N ASP A 973 4.21 -24.47 -18.87
CA ASP A 973 5.05 -25.26 -17.94
C ASP A 973 5.87 -24.40 -16.97
N GLY A 974 5.54 -23.11 -16.83
CA GLY A 974 6.23 -22.21 -15.89
C GLY A 974 5.77 -22.33 -14.44
N GLY A 975 4.70 -23.08 -14.18
CA GLY A 975 4.13 -23.23 -12.85
C GLY A 975 2.78 -22.53 -12.70
N ASP A 976 2.30 -22.47 -11.48
CA ASP A 976 1.03 -21.79 -11.19
C ASP A 976 1.17 -20.97 -9.91
N SER A 977 0.08 -20.33 -9.49
CA SER A 977 0.07 -19.44 -8.35
C SER A 977 0.33 -20.17 -7.03
N ALA A 978 1.22 -19.63 -6.22
CA ALA A 978 1.41 -20.11 -4.84
C ALA A 978 0.12 -19.97 -4.01
N ASN A 979 -0.82 -19.13 -4.46
CA ASN A 979 -2.11 -18.96 -3.77
C ASN A 979 -3.07 -20.15 -3.95
N LEU A 980 -2.73 -21.13 -4.77
CA LEU A 980 -3.43 -22.42 -4.74
C LEU A 980 -3.25 -23.11 -3.38
N LEU A 981 -2.21 -22.72 -2.65
CA LEU A 981 -1.84 -23.34 -1.38
C LEU A 981 -2.34 -22.56 -0.16
N THR A 982 -2.57 -21.26 -0.29
CA THR A 982 -2.83 -20.37 0.86
C THR A 982 -4.29 -20.44 1.32
N PRO A 983 -4.54 -20.28 2.63
CA PRO A 983 -5.92 -20.31 3.15
C PRO A 983 -6.65 -18.98 2.96
N SER A 984 -7.99 -19.03 2.89
CA SER A 984 -8.82 -17.82 2.85
C SER A 984 -9.15 -17.36 4.28
N VAL A 985 -8.12 -16.97 5.01
CA VAL A 985 -8.24 -16.42 6.36
C VAL A 985 -7.50 -15.08 6.42
N GLY A 986 -7.88 -14.20 7.31
CA GLY A 986 -7.30 -12.88 7.37
C GLY A 986 -7.29 -12.22 8.72
N ASP A 987 -6.65 -11.06 8.75
CA ASP A 987 -6.55 -10.20 9.94
C ASP A 987 -7.94 -9.68 10.33
N GLY A 988 -8.27 -9.71 11.61
CA GLY A 988 -9.58 -9.29 12.10
C GLY A 988 -9.89 -7.80 11.91
N ASN A 989 -8.85 -6.96 11.81
CA ASN A 989 -9.05 -5.52 11.60
C ASN A 989 -9.31 -5.18 10.13
N THR A 990 -8.57 -5.80 9.21
CA THR A 990 -8.54 -5.38 7.81
C THR A 990 -8.96 -6.45 6.82
N GLY A 991 -8.95 -7.72 7.21
CA GLY A 991 -9.20 -8.81 6.28
C GLY A 991 -8.05 -9.11 5.33
N ILE A 992 -6.84 -8.59 5.59
CA ILE A 992 -5.67 -8.93 4.78
C ILE A 992 -5.38 -10.43 4.92
N PRO A 993 -5.16 -11.16 3.81
CA PRO A 993 -5.03 -12.61 3.89
C PRO A 993 -3.70 -13.08 4.46
N GLU A 994 -3.71 -14.26 5.07
CA GLU A 994 -2.53 -14.97 5.56
C GLU A 994 -1.87 -15.70 4.40
N THR A 995 -0.72 -15.21 3.94
CA THR A 995 0.01 -15.88 2.85
C THR A 995 1.47 -16.17 3.21
N LYS A 996 1.84 -15.97 4.47
CA LYS A 996 3.23 -16.13 4.91
C LYS A 996 3.44 -17.29 5.86
N SER A 997 2.38 -17.90 6.38
CA SER A 997 2.49 -19.05 7.27
C SER A 997 1.28 -19.96 7.07
N PHE A 998 1.49 -21.11 6.45
CA PHE A 998 0.46 -22.12 6.20
C PHE A 998 1.16 -23.48 6.16
N MET A 999 0.41 -24.57 6.26
CA MET A 999 1.03 -25.90 6.41
C MET A 999 1.04 -26.66 5.10
N VAL A 1000 2.19 -27.22 4.76
CA VAL A 1000 2.44 -27.91 3.49
C VAL A 1000 3.11 -29.27 3.68
N ASN A 1001 3.06 -30.07 2.62
CA ASN A 1001 3.95 -31.19 2.42
C ASN A 1001 4.67 -31.01 1.09
N ILE A 1002 5.80 -31.68 0.92
CA ILE A 1002 6.54 -31.65 -0.33
C ILE A 1002 6.99 -33.08 -0.66
N LYS A 1003 6.91 -33.45 -1.95
CA LYS A 1003 7.28 -34.81 -2.42
C LYS A 1003 7.72 -34.73 -3.88
N LYS A 1004 8.45 -35.74 -4.35
CA LYS A 1004 8.80 -35.85 -5.77
C LYS A 1004 7.52 -35.96 -6.60
N LEU A 1005 7.54 -35.37 -7.81
CA LEU A 1005 6.45 -35.47 -8.79
C LEU A 1005 6.32 -36.91 -9.30
#